data_93caffceef855476eb727b6e7703fd78
#
_entry.id   93caffceef855476eb727b6e7703fd78
#
_cell.length_a   1.000
_cell.length_b   1.000
_cell.length_c   1.000
_cell.angle_alpha   90.00
_cell.angle_beta   90.00
_cell.angle_gamma   90.00
#
_symmetry.space_group_name_H-M   'P 1'
#
loop_
_entity.id
_entity.type
_entity.pdbx_description
1 polymer ?
#
loop_
_entity_poly.entity_id
_entity_poly.type
_entity_poly.pdbx_seq_one_letter_code
_entity_poly.pdbx_strand_id
1 'polypeptide(L)'
;MCVATDGSGAFLLDPASLEIVKHYGTEEPDGQQLPTNAVYYYYSDSHGVNWFGFVRYGLQYGRDCGTLFQPYIVDGLSTLGMNVRSFSHHGSESLIGLHNGLWYVDSQRHIRHFFSSDDLGGGHIVNSLAYWEGQWYVGTFDGGLQILDPQTLAVSHMKDVPSLQGSSIGDIKVGPDDRLWIGCSDGLYIFDSQGRMEHYTEQNSPIMGAIIISITFDSQGNAWLAGMNGVSLWSAASQEIVEANYPESFFNQVPYMRGARGHDSLVYMRNGPQLFYTKEDMSDFGELSLPVAFYDKWCRSMVDDMKGHLWLASERGLFRFGYDLKEFLRLGVAEGLLGDQISEISIDDSGRLFVVTSQGVFSLDTKVLDAWQHDKRYKVLLYDMRKGDNAMKDSEEYLINDNRRVQLLWNFGCEAFLASPVLFDYANQSGRLYEYRIDNHSWQLLQDGEQLDIHDLMMGSHQLDLRLAGVDGTESTYDIIVVPSLWAILELVLLVVAVVLVWLWWRYKNYTEQVISEHHFTEQALIEEMQEVQNDDVKSEELTKYQKVRIDEAECADIVKRMTEYLNRERVYTNPDLKMKDLADVLHLSAPKLSQVFNIYLGENYYDFINRYRLSEFKRLIDEGENKRYTITALSEQCGFKKSNFFSTFRKVEGMTPAEYLKKHGVTV
;
A
#
# COMPACT_ATOMS: atom_id res chain seq x y z
N MET A 1 -23.51 23.30 -34.73
CA MET A 1 -22.40 23.92 -35.52
C MET A 1 -21.54 24.75 -34.58
N CYS A 2 -20.21 24.66 -34.65
CA CYS A 2 -19.35 25.49 -33.82
C CYS A 2 -18.66 26.56 -34.69
N VAL A 3 -18.59 27.77 -34.17
CA VAL A 3 -17.91 28.92 -34.78
C VAL A 3 -16.78 29.31 -33.84
N ALA A 4 -15.53 29.07 -34.26
CA ALA A 4 -14.34 29.50 -33.55
C ALA A 4 -13.96 30.92 -34.02
N THR A 5 -13.55 31.80 -33.11
CA THR A 5 -13.24 33.22 -33.39
C THR A 5 -11.88 33.62 -32.85
N ASP A 6 -11.28 34.62 -33.50
CA ASP A 6 -10.04 35.24 -33.04
C ASP A 6 -10.37 36.42 -32.11
N GLY A 7 -10.62 36.12 -30.82
CA GLY A 7 -10.81 37.15 -29.79
C GLY A 7 -12.15 37.16 -29.06
N SER A 8 -13.11 36.30 -29.47
CA SER A 8 -14.42 36.18 -28.79
C SER A 8 -14.74 34.76 -28.36
N GLY A 9 -13.75 33.86 -28.33
CA GLY A 9 -13.97 32.48 -27.95
C GLY A 9 -14.58 31.62 -29.05
N ALA A 10 -15.34 30.61 -28.67
CA ALA A 10 -16.05 29.71 -29.58
C ALA A 10 -17.54 29.65 -29.24
N PHE A 11 -18.39 29.65 -30.27
CA PHE A 11 -19.85 29.64 -30.13
C PHE A 11 -20.43 28.34 -30.70
N LEU A 12 -21.16 27.60 -29.87
CA LEU A 12 -21.98 26.50 -30.35
C LEU A 12 -23.34 26.99 -30.72
N LEU A 13 -23.75 26.78 -31.99
CA LEU A 13 -25.04 27.22 -32.52
C LEU A 13 -25.90 25.99 -32.86
N ASP A 14 -27.20 26.13 -32.66
CA ASP A 14 -28.16 25.19 -33.23
C ASP A 14 -28.12 25.32 -34.77
N PRO A 15 -27.92 24.20 -35.48
CA PRO A 15 -27.79 24.29 -36.95
C PRO A 15 -29.09 24.65 -37.69
N ALA A 16 -30.23 24.54 -37.03
CA ALA A 16 -31.54 24.86 -37.64
C ALA A 16 -31.98 26.31 -37.39
N SER A 17 -31.82 26.79 -36.14
CA SER A 17 -32.21 28.15 -35.74
C SER A 17 -31.09 29.18 -35.84
N LEU A 18 -29.84 28.73 -35.87
CA LEU A 18 -28.62 29.53 -35.74
C LEU A 18 -28.53 30.32 -34.42
N GLU A 19 -29.34 29.96 -33.46
CA GLU A 19 -29.23 30.53 -32.11
C GLU A 19 -28.01 30.02 -31.39
N ILE A 20 -27.40 30.87 -30.56
CA ILE A 20 -26.26 30.51 -29.74
C ILE A 20 -26.77 29.60 -28.60
N VAL A 21 -26.35 28.34 -28.62
CA VAL A 21 -26.67 27.35 -27.58
C VAL A 21 -25.70 27.46 -26.43
N LYS A 22 -24.41 27.72 -26.75
CA LYS A 22 -23.34 27.82 -25.76
C LYS A 22 -22.21 28.71 -26.26
N HIS A 23 -21.59 29.43 -25.33
CA HIS A 23 -20.36 30.18 -25.54
C HIS A 23 -19.23 29.54 -24.73
N TYR A 24 -18.03 29.50 -25.28
CA TYR A 24 -16.80 29.10 -24.64
C TYR A 24 -15.83 30.27 -24.70
N GLY A 25 -15.41 30.80 -23.56
CA GLY A 25 -14.55 31.96 -23.47
C GLY A 25 -13.73 32.03 -22.20
N THR A 26 -13.01 33.13 -22.01
CA THR A 26 -12.19 33.37 -20.80
C THR A 26 -13.01 33.83 -19.60
N GLU A 27 -14.27 34.23 -19.79
CA GLU A 27 -15.17 34.76 -18.76
C GLU A 27 -16.17 33.71 -18.26
N GLU A 28 -16.02 32.45 -18.71
CA GLU A 28 -16.86 31.35 -18.26
C GLU A 28 -16.55 31.00 -16.80
N PRO A 29 -17.47 30.33 -16.08
CA PRO A 29 -17.22 29.88 -14.72
C PRO A 29 -15.95 29.04 -14.59
N ASP A 30 -15.32 29.06 -13.41
CA ASP A 30 -14.09 28.33 -13.11
C ASP A 30 -14.19 26.85 -13.51
N GLY A 31 -13.15 26.38 -14.19
CA GLY A 31 -13.09 25.01 -14.73
C GLY A 31 -13.69 24.86 -16.14
N GLN A 32 -14.41 25.87 -16.66
CA GLN A 32 -14.93 25.90 -18.04
C GLN A 32 -14.27 26.98 -18.91
N GLN A 33 -13.35 27.74 -18.34
CA GLN A 33 -12.68 28.86 -19.01
C GLN A 33 -11.68 28.35 -20.05
N LEU A 34 -11.67 29.04 -21.19
CA LEU A 34 -10.57 28.91 -22.14
C LEU A 34 -9.36 29.77 -21.70
N PRO A 35 -8.12 29.38 -22.04
CA PRO A 35 -6.93 30.17 -21.71
C PRO A 35 -6.84 31.47 -22.49
N THR A 36 -7.59 31.58 -23.58
CA THR A 36 -7.68 32.75 -24.44
C THR A 36 -8.95 32.70 -25.29
N ASN A 37 -9.48 33.86 -25.67
CA ASN A 37 -10.59 33.97 -26.59
C ASN A 37 -10.19 33.81 -28.07
N ALA A 38 -8.91 33.63 -28.38
CA ALA A 38 -8.42 33.38 -29.74
C ALA A 38 -8.43 31.86 -30.04
N VAL A 39 -9.57 31.37 -30.46
CA VAL A 39 -9.80 29.94 -30.80
C VAL A 39 -9.71 29.77 -32.31
N TYR A 40 -8.77 28.96 -32.78
CA TYR A 40 -8.54 28.70 -34.20
C TYR A 40 -9.14 27.40 -34.69
N TYR A 41 -9.27 26.43 -33.79
CA TYR A 41 -9.77 25.12 -34.15
C TYR A 41 -10.66 24.56 -33.04
N TYR A 42 -11.77 23.97 -33.46
CA TYR A 42 -12.67 23.22 -32.57
C TYR A 42 -13.02 21.89 -33.21
N TYR A 43 -13.00 20.85 -32.39
CA TYR A 43 -13.43 19.52 -32.76
C TYR A 43 -14.15 18.87 -31.59
N SER A 44 -15.32 18.31 -31.85
CA SER A 44 -16.01 17.45 -30.88
C SER A 44 -15.89 16.00 -31.34
N ASP A 45 -15.30 15.17 -30.52
CA ASP A 45 -15.11 13.77 -30.86
C ASP A 45 -16.38 12.93 -30.67
N SER A 46 -16.32 11.64 -31.07
CA SER A 46 -17.42 10.70 -30.94
C SER A 46 -17.86 10.40 -29.51
N HIS A 47 -17.06 10.81 -28.53
CA HIS A 47 -17.29 10.63 -27.10
C HIS A 47 -17.81 11.90 -26.41
N GLY A 48 -18.01 12.98 -27.20
CA GLY A 48 -18.48 14.27 -26.71
C GLY A 48 -17.41 15.09 -26.00
N VAL A 49 -16.13 14.78 -26.22
CA VAL A 49 -15.02 15.63 -25.77
C VAL A 49 -14.81 16.74 -26.80
N ASN A 50 -14.83 17.96 -26.33
CA ASN A 50 -14.59 19.16 -27.12
C ASN A 50 -13.11 19.50 -27.09
N TRP A 51 -12.49 19.69 -28.25
CA TRP A 51 -11.09 19.99 -28.42
C TRP A 51 -10.95 21.39 -29.00
N PHE A 52 -10.16 22.25 -28.35
CA PHE A 52 -9.91 23.62 -28.75
C PHE A 52 -8.44 23.81 -29.06
N GLY A 53 -8.13 24.27 -30.27
CA GLY A 53 -6.78 24.62 -30.69
C GLY A 53 -6.55 26.12 -30.68
N PHE A 54 -5.45 26.58 -30.10
CA PHE A 54 -5.08 27.99 -29.94
C PHE A 54 -3.72 28.25 -30.58
N VAL A 55 -3.51 29.47 -31.13
CA VAL A 55 -2.26 29.83 -31.81
C VAL A 55 -1.03 29.79 -30.89
N ARG A 56 -1.18 30.18 -29.63
CA ARG A 56 -0.04 30.35 -28.71
C ARG A 56 -0.19 29.55 -27.39
N TYR A 57 -1.35 28.95 -27.17
CA TYR A 57 -1.67 28.25 -25.92
C TYR A 57 -1.82 26.74 -26.11
N GLY A 58 -1.48 26.22 -27.31
CA GLY A 58 -1.52 24.81 -27.61
C GLY A 58 -2.93 24.26 -27.77
N LEU A 59 -3.24 23.16 -27.07
CA LEU A 59 -4.49 22.43 -27.17
C LEU A 59 -5.12 22.32 -25.78
N GLN A 60 -6.41 22.64 -25.70
CA GLN A 60 -7.23 22.34 -24.51
C GLN A 60 -8.36 21.42 -24.92
N TYR A 61 -8.79 20.57 -24.02
CA TYR A 61 -9.93 19.70 -24.22
C TYR A 61 -10.75 19.59 -22.93
N GLY A 62 -12.04 19.27 -23.09
CA GLY A 62 -12.96 19.10 -22.00
C GLY A 62 -14.29 18.55 -22.48
N ARG A 63 -15.12 18.11 -21.58
CA ARG A 63 -16.46 17.62 -21.86
C ARG A 63 -17.48 18.58 -21.28
N ASP A 64 -18.55 18.85 -22.02
CA ASP A 64 -19.75 19.51 -21.49
C ASP A 64 -20.58 18.48 -20.69
N CYS A 65 -20.02 17.97 -19.62
CA CYS A 65 -20.78 17.20 -18.66
C CYS A 65 -21.22 18.13 -17.54
N GLY A 66 -22.50 18.11 -17.19
CA GLY A 66 -22.91 18.69 -15.92
C GLY A 66 -22.04 18.08 -14.82
N THR A 67 -21.43 18.92 -14.00
CA THR A 67 -20.64 18.43 -12.86
C THR A 67 -21.58 17.67 -11.93
N LEU A 68 -21.18 16.46 -11.50
CA LEU A 68 -21.95 15.71 -10.52
C LEU A 68 -22.05 16.49 -9.21
N PHE A 69 -20.94 17.13 -8.82
CA PHE A 69 -20.89 18.00 -7.65
C PHE A 69 -21.28 19.42 -8.02
N GLN A 70 -22.25 19.95 -7.31
CA GLN A 70 -22.68 21.35 -7.43
C GLN A 70 -22.12 22.13 -6.24
N PRO A 71 -21.46 23.28 -6.47
CA PRO A 71 -21.09 24.16 -5.37
C PRO A 71 -22.33 24.54 -4.56
N TYR A 72 -22.20 24.53 -3.24
CA TYR A 72 -23.31 24.87 -2.36
C TYR A 72 -23.59 26.38 -2.35
N ILE A 73 -22.54 27.19 -2.39
CA ILE A 73 -22.64 28.66 -2.40
C ILE A 73 -22.77 29.14 -3.85
N VAL A 74 -23.67 30.10 -4.06
CA VAL A 74 -23.98 30.67 -5.39
C VAL A 74 -23.09 31.88 -5.72
N ASP A 75 -22.54 32.58 -4.73
CA ASP A 75 -21.78 33.83 -4.86
C ASP A 75 -20.43 33.70 -5.61
N GLY A 76 -20.18 32.51 -6.16
CA GLY A 76 -18.94 32.24 -6.91
C GLY A 76 -17.78 31.84 -6.02
N LEU A 77 -16.79 31.16 -6.61
CA LEU A 77 -15.64 30.57 -5.95
C LEU A 77 -14.55 31.58 -5.54
N SER A 78 -14.86 32.88 -5.45
CA SER A 78 -13.92 33.88 -4.90
C SER A 78 -13.56 33.67 -3.44
N THR A 79 -14.15 32.66 -2.81
CA THR A 79 -13.87 32.13 -1.47
C THR A 79 -12.77 31.06 -1.46
N LEU A 80 -12.17 30.76 -2.60
CA LEU A 80 -11.05 29.84 -2.76
C LEU A 80 -9.88 30.22 -1.85
N GLY A 81 -9.48 29.30 -0.96
CA GLY A 81 -8.33 29.46 -0.07
C GLY A 81 -8.66 29.67 1.41
N MET A 82 -9.92 29.63 1.83
CA MET A 82 -10.31 29.82 3.24
C MET A 82 -10.35 28.54 4.09
N ASN A 83 -9.87 27.41 3.60
CA ASN A 83 -9.79 26.16 4.35
C ASN A 83 -11.09 25.80 5.10
N VAL A 84 -12.12 25.41 4.34
CA VAL A 84 -13.40 24.97 4.90
C VAL A 84 -13.22 23.68 5.69
N ARG A 85 -13.84 23.57 6.86
CA ARG A 85 -13.65 22.47 7.81
C ARG A 85 -14.92 21.71 8.16
N SER A 86 -16.02 22.42 8.34
CA SER A 86 -17.30 21.86 8.77
C SER A 86 -18.48 22.52 8.09
N PHE A 87 -19.60 21.81 8.03
CA PHE A 87 -20.83 22.28 7.44
C PHE A 87 -22.02 21.73 8.20
N SER A 88 -23.01 22.59 8.43
CA SER A 88 -24.31 22.18 8.93
C SER A 88 -25.42 23.05 8.35
N HIS A 89 -26.58 22.45 8.12
CA HIS A 89 -27.75 23.16 7.64
C HIS A 89 -28.98 22.84 8.51
N HIS A 90 -29.85 23.82 8.66
CA HIS A 90 -31.15 23.64 9.29
C HIS A 90 -32.22 24.44 8.54
N GLY A 91 -33.21 23.74 8.00
CA GLY A 91 -34.22 24.38 7.17
C GLY A 91 -33.60 25.02 5.91
N SER A 92 -33.73 26.35 5.82
CA SER A 92 -33.18 27.12 4.69
C SER A 92 -31.86 27.82 5.00
N GLU A 93 -31.33 27.71 6.21
CA GLU A 93 -30.11 28.38 6.64
C GLU A 93 -28.98 27.39 6.85
N SER A 94 -27.75 27.86 6.70
CA SER A 94 -26.56 27.01 6.84
C SER A 94 -25.41 27.78 7.46
N LEU A 95 -24.55 27.02 8.14
CA LEU A 95 -23.27 27.47 8.61
C LEU A 95 -22.14 26.72 7.93
N ILE A 96 -21.08 27.44 7.58
CA ILE A 96 -19.85 26.88 7.03
C ILE A 96 -18.69 27.27 7.92
N GLY A 97 -18.12 26.29 8.60
CA GLY A 97 -16.97 26.49 9.49
C GLY A 97 -15.68 26.53 8.70
N LEU A 98 -14.83 27.48 9.04
CA LEU A 98 -13.53 27.73 8.41
C LEU A 98 -12.40 27.51 9.41
N HIS A 99 -11.17 27.58 8.90
CA HIS A 99 -9.98 27.56 9.77
C HIS A 99 -9.85 28.83 10.64
N ASN A 100 -10.42 29.96 10.21
CA ASN A 100 -10.26 31.25 10.86
C ASN A 100 -11.58 32.03 11.00
N GLY A 101 -12.71 31.33 11.06
CA GLY A 101 -14.01 31.95 11.19
C GLY A 101 -15.19 31.10 10.75
N LEU A 102 -16.32 31.73 10.55
CA LEU A 102 -17.59 31.10 10.24
C LEU A 102 -18.39 31.93 9.24
N TRP A 103 -18.95 31.28 8.22
CA TRP A 103 -19.95 31.90 7.35
C TRP A 103 -21.37 31.50 7.75
N TYR A 104 -22.23 32.51 7.79
CA TYR A 104 -23.67 32.33 7.85
C TYR A 104 -24.25 32.48 6.44
N VAL A 105 -24.97 31.48 5.98
CA VAL A 105 -25.48 31.35 4.62
C VAL A 105 -26.99 31.32 4.64
N ASP A 106 -27.63 32.13 3.77
CA ASP A 106 -29.07 32.25 3.71
C ASP A 106 -29.77 31.16 2.86
N SER A 107 -31.11 31.27 2.79
CA SER A 107 -31.94 30.33 2.02
C SER A 107 -31.70 30.33 0.51
N GLN A 108 -31.06 31.37 -0.03
CA GLN A 108 -30.68 31.49 -1.44
C GLN A 108 -29.24 31.03 -1.67
N ARG A 109 -28.57 30.55 -0.63
CA ARG A 109 -27.17 30.11 -0.62
C ARG A 109 -26.16 31.21 -0.84
N HIS A 110 -26.50 32.45 -0.42
CA HIS A 110 -25.58 33.58 -0.41
C HIS A 110 -24.98 33.77 1.00
N ILE A 111 -23.70 34.15 1.05
CA ILE A 111 -23.03 34.45 2.33
C ILE A 111 -23.60 35.78 2.85
N ARG A 112 -24.29 35.74 3.99
CA ARG A 112 -24.89 36.89 4.66
C ARG A 112 -23.97 37.53 5.67
N HIS A 113 -23.18 36.76 6.35
CA HIS A 113 -22.31 37.26 7.40
C HIS A 113 -21.04 36.39 7.53
N PHE A 114 -19.95 37.04 7.88
CA PHE A 114 -18.69 36.39 8.27
C PHE A 114 -18.38 36.74 9.71
N PHE A 115 -18.24 35.73 10.54
CA PHE A 115 -17.72 35.83 11.89
C PHE A 115 -16.24 35.51 11.87
N SER A 116 -15.40 36.46 12.33
CA SER A 116 -13.98 36.21 12.50
C SER A 116 -13.70 35.32 13.70
N SER A 117 -12.47 34.87 13.85
CA SER A 117 -12.05 34.13 15.07
C SER A 117 -12.23 34.98 16.33
N ASP A 118 -12.05 36.29 16.27
CA ASP A 118 -12.27 37.17 17.41
C ASP A 118 -13.76 37.24 17.85
N ASP A 119 -14.67 37.23 16.86
CA ASP A 119 -16.12 37.16 17.12
C ASP A 119 -16.50 35.81 17.74
N LEU A 120 -15.72 34.77 17.53
CA LEU A 120 -15.87 33.41 18.06
C LEU A 120 -15.03 33.19 19.35
N GLY A 121 -14.75 34.26 20.10
CA GLY A 121 -14.01 34.18 21.36
C GLY A 121 -12.52 33.82 21.21
N GLY A 122 -11.92 34.18 20.10
CA GLY A 122 -10.54 33.82 19.73
C GLY A 122 -10.41 32.42 19.14
N GLY A 123 -11.52 31.72 18.90
CA GLY A 123 -11.52 30.35 18.37
C GLY A 123 -11.11 30.27 16.91
N HIS A 124 -10.03 29.53 16.66
CA HIS A 124 -9.62 29.13 15.31
C HIS A 124 -10.19 27.73 15.02
N ILE A 125 -10.33 27.37 13.79
CA ILE A 125 -10.78 26.06 13.32
C ILE A 125 -12.14 25.67 13.89
N VAL A 126 -13.19 25.99 13.16
CA VAL A 126 -14.55 25.55 13.50
C VAL A 126 -14.71 24.06 13.12
N ASN A 127 -14.68 23.20 14.13
CA ASN A 127 -14.66 21.75 13.95
C ASN A 127 -16.05 21.12 13.79
N SER A 128 -17.05 21.62 14.49
CA SER A 128 -18.38 21.02 14.50
C SER A 128 -19.46 22.07 14.69
N LEU A 129 -20.62 21.82 14.08
CA LEU A 129 -21.76 22.72 14.02
C LEU A 129 -23.05 21.95 14.24
N ALA A 130 -23.93 22.45 15.12
CA ALA A 130 -25.26 21.87 15.31
C ALA A 130 -26.31 22.96 15.54
N TYR A 131 -27.53 22.71 15.12
CA TYR A 131 -28.70 23.54 15.43
C TYR A 131 -29.57 22.84 16.46
N TRP A 132 -29.86 23.50 17.55
CA TRP A 132 -30.67 22.95 18.65
C TRP A 132 -31.43 24.06 19.39
N GLU A 133 -32.65 23.81 19.73
CA GLU A 133 -33.50 24.75 20.49
C GLU A 133 -33.49 26.19 19.94
N GLY A 134 -33.55 26.33 18.61
CA GLY A 134 -33.61 27.64 17.97
C GLY A 134 -32.28 28.39 17.83
N GLN A 135 -31.17 27.79 18.20
CA GLN A 135 -29.84 28.38 18.19
C GLN A 135 -28.82 27.50 17.48
N TRP A 136 -27.77 28.10 16.96
CA TRP A 136 -26.61 27.41 16.45
C TRP A 136 -25.54 27.24 17.52
N TYR A 137 -25.00 26.05 17.63
CA TYR A 137 -23.88 25.71 18.47
C TYR A 137 -22.65 25.52 17.62
N VAL A 138 -21.59 26.27 17.90
CA VAL A 138 -20.37 26.37 17.12
C VAL A 138 -19.20 25.90 17.99
N GLY A 139 -18.64 24.75 17.64
CA GLY A 139 -17.50 24.15 18.33
C GLY A 139 -16.20 24.52 17.65
N THR A 140 -15.26 25.09 18.38
CA THR A 140 -13.93 25.45 17.89
C THR A 140 -12.84 24.62 18.54
N PHE A 141 -11.67 24.57 17.90
CA PHE A 141 -10.53 23.79 18.41
C PHE A 141 -9.91 24.41 19.66
N ASP A 142 -9.88 25.74 19.77
CA ASP A 142 -9.15 26.48 20.81
C ASP A 142 -9.97 27.59 21.50
N GLY A 143 -11.12 27.97 20.95
CA GLY A 143 -12.02 28.98 21.53
C GLY A 143 -13.20 28.41 22.31
N GLY A 144 -13.37 27.10 22.34
CA GLY A 144 -14.48 26.44 23.04
C GLY A 144 -15.78 26.45 22.25
N LEU A 145 -16.88 26.40 23.00
CA LEU A 145 -18.24 26.38 22.49
C LEU A 145 -18.82 27.81 22.42
N GLN A 146 -19.31 28.18 21.25
CA GLN A 146 -20.03 29.43 20.98
C GLN A 146 -21.50 29.13 20.68
N ILE A 147 -22.38 30.03 21.00
CA ILE A 147 -23.81 29.98 20.68
C ILE A 147 -24.15 31.19 19.83
N LEU A 148 -24.68 30.94 18.63
CA LEU A 148 -25.09 31.95 17.68
C LEU A 148 -26.62 31.97 17.55
N ASP A 149 -27.21 33.12 17.83
CA ASP A 149 -28.62 33.37 17.59
C ASP A 149 -28.85 33.71 16.11
N PRO A 150 -29.60 32.89 15.33
CA PRO A 150 -29.81 33.11 13.90
C PRO A 150 -30.61 34.36 13.56
N GLN A 151 -31.40 34.89 14.50
CA GLN A 151 -32.24 36.08 14.27
C GLN A 151 -31.46 37.38 14.45
N THR A 152 -30.65 37.44 15.52
CA THR A 152 -29.89 38.64 15.87
C THR A 152 -28.45 38.62 15.39
N LEU A 153 -27.93 37.43 14.98
CA LEU A 153 -26.53 37.15 14.67
C LEU A 153 -25.60 37.45 15.86
N ALA A 154 -26.13 37.45 17.07
CA ALA A 154 -25.33 37.64 18.26
C ALA A 154 -24.63 36.33 18.66
N VAL A 155 -23.32 36.42 18.94
CA VAL A 155 -22.54 35.34 19.50
C VAL A 155 -22.47 35.47 21.02
N SER A 156 -22.68 34.37 21.72
CA SER A 156 -22.60 34.26 23.16
C SER A 156 -21.95 32.97 23.60
N HIS A 157 -21.60 32.87 24.88
CA HIS A 157 -21.06 31.66 25.50
C HIS A 157 -22.07 31.02 26.44
N MET A 158 -21.94 29.74 26.67
CA MET A 158 -22.71 29.05 27.70
C MET A 158 -22.23 29.49 29.09
N LYS A 159 -23.04 30.33 29.76
CA LYS A 159 -22.64 31.03 31.02
C LYS A 159 -22.44 30.11 32.21
N ASP A 160 -23.17 29.00 32.23
CA ASP A 160 -23.21 28.09 33.39
C ASP A 160 -22.15 26.98 33.32
N VAL A 161 -21.35 26.91 32.24
CA VAL A 161 -20.32 25.89 32.01
C VAL A 161 -19.00 26.53 31.56
N PRO A 162 -18.26 27.19 32.46
CA PRO A 162 -16.99 27.84 32.12
C PRO A 162 -15.94 26.90 31.56
N SER A 163 -16.00 25.60 31.84
CA SER A 163 -15.08 24.59 31.32
C SER A 163 -15.19 24.39 29.81
N LEU A 164 -16.33 24.70 29.19
CA LEU A 164 -16.48 24.68 27.74
C LEU A 164 -15.88 25.91 27.04
N GLN A 165 -15.50 26.95 27.81
CA GLN A 165 -14.79 28.10 27.26
C GLN A 165 -13.30 27.76 27.14
N GLY A 166 -12.79 27.74 25.93
CA GLY A 166 -11.39 27.37 25.66
C GLY A 166 -11.09 25.86 25.58
N SER A 167 -12.09 25.00 25.83
CA SER A 167 -11.94 23.57 25.54
C SER A 167 -11.92 23.29 24.05
N SER A 168 -11.10 22.37 23.59
CA SER A 168 -11.18 21.89 22.22
C SER A 168 -12.46 21.08 22.03
N ILE A 169 -13.35 21.57 21.15
CA ILE A 169 -14.59 20.87 20.82
C ILE A 169 -14.31 19.93 19.63
N GLY A 170 -14.52 18.63 19.85
CA GLY A 170 -14.34 17.60 18.83
C GLY A 170 -15.57 17.41 17.95
N ASP A 171 -16.74 17.23 18.58
CA ASP A 171 -18.00 17.03 17.88
C ASP A 171 -19.20 17.55 18.67
N ILE A 172 -20.22 18.02 17.97
CA ILE A 172 -21.51 18.43 18.52
C ILE A 172 -22.60 17.74 17.74
N LYS A 173 -23.50 17.06 18.45
CA LYS A 173 -24.62 16.34 17.81
C LYS A 173 -25.92 16.58 18.61
N VAL A 174 -27.03 16.59 17.92
CA VAL A 174 -28.35 16.46 18.56
C VAL A 174 -28.69 14.97 18.52
N GLY A 175 -28.94 14.42 19.71
CA GLY A 175 -29.27 13.01 19.86
C GLY A 175 -30.69 12.70 19.40
N PRO A 176 -31.02 11.41 19.19
CA PRO A 176 -32.39 11.00 18.87
C PRO A 176 -33.43 11.27 19.98
N ASP A 177 -32.94 11.60 21.17
CA ASP A 177 -33.70 12.00 22.35
C ASP A 177 -33.84 13.53 22.46
N ASP A 178 -33.48 14.27 21.42
CA ASP A 178 -33.49 15.74 21.35
C ASP A 178 -32.59 16.42 22.39
N ARG A 179 -31.58 15.75 22.92
CA ARG A 179 -30.54 16.32 23.77
C ARG A 179 -29.33 16.79 22.94
N LEU A 180 -28.67 17.84 23.41
CA LEU A 180 -27.43 18.33 22.83
C LEU A 180 -26.23 17.60 23.44
N TRP A 181 -25.44 16.97 22.60
CA TRP A 181 -24.25 16.21 22.95
C TRP A 181 -23.00 16.93 22.50
N ILE A 182 -22.03 17.11 23.37
CA ILE A 182 -20.80 17.84 23.09
C ILE A 182 -19.62 17.00 23.54
N GLY A 183 -18.88 16.51 22.60
CA GLY A 183 -17.57 15.85 22.81
C GLY A 183 -16.45 16.86 22.77
N CYS A 184 -15.65 16.93 23.82
CA CYS A 184 -14.57 17.91 23.93
C CYS A 184 -13.31 17.32 24.57
N SER A 185 -12.30 18.16 24.79
CA SER A 185 -11.06 17.77 25.49
C SER A 185 -11.21 17.46 26.98
N ASP A 186 -12.38 17.69 27.55
CA ASP A 186 -12.71 17.43 28.95
C ASP A 186 -13.85 16.39 29.11
N GLY A 187 -14.00 15.52 28.10
CA GLY A 187 -15.01 14.46 28.13
C GLY A 187 -16.26 14.76 27.31
N LEU A 188 -17.40 14.29 27.82
CA LEU A 188 -18.71 14.40 27.21
C LEU A 188 -19.65 15.23 28.04
N TYR A 189 -20.28 16.23 27.43
CA TYR A 189 -21.39 16.97 28.02
C TYR A 189 -22.69 16.64 27.30
N ILE A 190 -23.79 16.46 28.06
CA ILE A 190 -25.13 16.23 27.52
C ILE A 190 -26.07 17.26 28.18
N PHE A 191 -26.78 18.01 27.34
CA PHE A 191 -27.75 19.01 27.79
C PHE A 191 -29.15 18.64 27.32
N ASP A 192 -30.12 18.78 28.19
CA ASP A 192 -31.54 18.69 27.83
C ASP A 192 -32.15 20.09 27.61
N SER A 193 -33.37 20.14 27.03
CA SER A 193 -34.11 21.38 26.79
C SER A 193 -34.48 22.16 28.01
N GLN A 194 -34.33 21.60 29.22
CA GLN A 194 -34.55 22.26 30.49
C GLN A 194 -33.26 22.85 31.08
N GLY A 195 -32.13 22.73 30.37
CA GLY A 195 -30.82 23.21 30.82
C GLY A 195 -30.14 22.30 31.85
N ARG A 196 -30.64 21.08 32.08
CA ARG A 196 -29.92 20.12 32.92
C ARG A 196 -28.74 19.56 32.15
N MET A 197 -27.61 19.42 32.85
CA MET A 197 -26.34 18.99 32.28
C MET A 197 -25.86 17.72 32.96
N GLU A 198 -25.43 16.78 32.15
CA GLU A 198 -24.63 15.62 32.55
C GLU A 198 -23.21 15.81 32.03
N HIS A 199 -22.20 15.45 32.83
CA HIS A 199 -20.79 15.52 32.41
C HIS A 199 -20.06 14.23 32.78
N TYR A 200 -19.54 13.55 31.75
CA TYR A 200 -18.82 12.29 31.87
C TYR A 200 -17.34 12.50 31.58
N THR A 201 -16.51 12.11 32.54
CA THR A 201 -15.05 12.21 32.49
C THR A 201 -14.41 10.87 32.91
N GLU A 202 -13.12 10.70 32.68
CA GLU A 202 -12.35 9.53 33.16
C GLU A 202 -12.41 9.37 34.70
N GLN A 203 -12.74 10.43 35.44
CA GLN A 203 -12.78 10.42 36.90
C GLN A 203 -14.12 9.92 37.45
N ASN A 204 -15.20 10.07 36.69
CA ASN A 204 -16.55 9.74 37.16
C ASN A 204 -17.27 8.67 36.35
N SER A 205 -16.64 8.19 35.24
CA SER A 205 -17.23 7.19 34.36
C SER A 205 -16.15 6.33 33.69
N PRO A 206 -16.48 5.16 33.15
CA PRO A 206 -15.54 4.33 32.39
C PRO A 206 -15.32 4.83 30.95
N ILE A 207 -15.35 6.15 30.72
CA ILE A 207 -15.07 6.74 29.43
C ILE A 207 -13.59 6.52 29.07
N MET A 208 -13.32 6.09 27.82
CA MET A 208 -11.97 5.79 27.37
C MET A 208 -11.26 7.04 26.83
N GLY A 209 -10.60 7.76 27.74
CA GLY A 209 -9.87 8.99 27.44
C GLY A 209 -10.71 10.26 27.56
N ALA A 210 -10.04 11.35 27.92
CA ALA A 210 -10.70 12.64 28.15
C ALA A 210 -11.18 13.32 26.86
N ILE A 211 -10.55 13.03 25.71
CA ILE A 211 -10.79 13.73 24.45
C ILE A 211 -11.76 12.94 23.58
N ILE A 212 -12.96 13.48 23.37
CA ILE A 212 -13.97 12.91 22.46
C ILE A 212 -13.94 13.68 21.13
N ILE A 213 -13.74 12.94 20.05
CA ILE A 213 -13.54 13.50 18.69
C ILE A 213 -14.79 13.32 17.82
N SER A 214 -15.57 12.25 18.05
CA SER A 214 -16.75 11.95 17.23
C SER A 214 -17.83 11.26 18.08
N ILE A 215 -19.08 11.61 17.81
CA ILE A 215 -20.28 11.03 18.41
C ILE A 215 -21.15 10.43 17.30
N THR A 216 -21.54 9.18 17.46
CA THR A 216 -22.42 8.47 16.51
C THR A 216 -23.53 7.77 17.30
N PHE A 217 -24.76 7.95 16.86
CA PHE A 217 -25.92 7.28 17.46
C PHE A 217 -26.33 6.04 16.68
N ASP A 218 -26.62 4.96 17.39
CA ASP A 218 -27.18 3.76 16.79
C ASP A 218 -28.71 3.78 16.72
N SER A 219 -29.33 2.69 16.23
CA SER A 219 -30.79 2.62 16.07
C SER A 219 -31.54 2.52 17.39
N GLN A 220 -30.86 2.13 18.46
CA GLN A 220 -31.43 2.02 19.81
C GLN A 220 -31.24 3.31 20.62
N GLY A 221 -30.59 4.31 20.03
CA GLY A 221 -30.30 5.58 20.68
C GLY A 221 -29.07 5.56 21.58
N ASN A 222 -28.26 4.49 21.56
CA ASN A 222 -26.99 4.50 22.24
C ASN A 222 -26.01 5.45 21.52
N ALA A 223 -25.10 6.07 22.27
CA ALA A 223 -24.08 6.93 21.71
C ALA A 223 -22.70 6.25 21.74
N TRP A 224 -22.12 6.12 20.57
CA TRP A 224 -20.76 5.63 20.37
C TRP A 224 -19.80 6.82 20.35
N LEU A 225 -18.92 6.88 21.33
CA LEU A 225 -18.04 8.01 21.60
C LEU A 225 -16.62 7.64 21.21
N ALA A 226 -16.17 8.12 20.07
CA ALA A 226 -14.83 7.88 19.60
C ALA A 226 -13.88 8.97 20.09
N GLY A 227 -12.84 8.57 20.81
CA GLY A 227 -11.83 9.43 21.37
C GLY A 227 -10.42 9.05 20.98
N MET A 228 -9.42 9.76 21.50
CA MET A 228 -8.02 9.48 21.22
C MET A 228 -7.55 8.11 21.75
N ASN A 229 -8.17 7.60 22.81
CA ASN A 229 -7.74 6.39 23.51
C ASN A 229 -8.63 5.18 23.21
N GLY A 230 -9.68 5.33 22.42
CA GLY A 230 -10.60 4.24 22.11
C GLY A 230 -12.03 4.70 21.88
N VAL A 231 -12.96 3.76 21.94
CA VAL A 231 -14.40 4.01 21.79
C VAL A 231 -15.10 3.64 23.08
N SER A 232 -15.93 4.54 23.58
CA SER A 232 -16.82 4.31 24.71
C SER A 232 -18.26 4.22 24.22
N LEU A 233 -19.10 3.47 24.95
CA LEU A 233 -20.52 3.36 24.68
C LEU A 233 -21.33 3.97 25.81
N TRP A 234 -22.14 4.97 25.49
CA TRP A 234 -23.19 5.43 26.39
C TRP A 234 -24.48 4.68 26.05
N SER A 235 -25.04 3.99 27.01
CA SER A 235 -26.24 3.17 26.81
C SER A 235 -27.51 3.97 27.05
N ALA A 236 -28.42 4.02 26.09
CA ALA A 236 -29.72 4.65 26.24
C ALA A 236 -30.60 3.95 27.27
N ALA A 237 -30.43 2.65 27.48
CA ALA A 237 -31.19 1.88 28.43
C ALA A 237 -30.82 2.17 29.90
N SER A 238 -29.51 2.28 30.21
CA SER A 238 -29.01 2.56 31.54
C SER A 238 -28.77 4.04 31.81
N GLN A 239 -28.72 4.88 30.76
CA GLN A 239 -28.34 6.31 30.83
C GLN A 239 -26.95 6.55 31.45
N GLU A 240 -26.00 5.63 31.15
CA GLU A 240 -24.65 5.68 31.69
C GLU A 240 -23.65 5.19 30.63
N ILE A 241 -22.37 5.57 30.80
CA ILE A 241 -21.27 4.97 30.04
C ILE A 241 -21.05 3.55 30.53
N VAL A 242 -21.07 2.58 29.61
CA VAL A 242 -20.83 1.17 29.89
C VAL A 242 -19.45 0.75 29.41
N GLU A 243 -18.84 -0.23 30.10
CA GLU A 243 -17.59 -0.83 29.62
C GLU A 243 -17.83 -1.57 28.29
N ALA A 244 -17.09 -1.17 27.28
CA ALA A 244 -17.11 -1.81 25.99
C ALA A 244 -16.00 -2.87 25.90
N ASN A 245 -16.39 -4.10 25.61
CA ASN A 245 -15.48 -5.25 25.56
C ASN A 245 -14.95 -5.42 24.12
N TYR A 246 -13.90 -4.68 23.79
CA TYR A 246 -13.25 -4.79 22.48
C TYR A 246 -12.01 -5.71 22.55
N PRO A 247 -11.63 -6.37 21.44
CA PRO A 247 -10.35 -7.08 21.36
C PRO A 247 -9.17 -6.12 21.56
N GLU A 248 -8.14 -6.53 22.30
CA GLU A 248 -6.92 -5.71 22.52
C GLU A 248 -6.26 -5.25 21.21
N SER A 249 -6.38 -6.04 20.14
CA SER A 249 -5.86 -5.70 18.81
C SER A 249 -6.47 -4.42 18.21
N PHE A 250 -7.68 -4.05 18.65
CA PHE A 250 -8.37 -2.83 18.20
C PHE A 250 -7.70 -1.54 18.68
N PHE A 251 -7.06 -1.57 19.85
CA PHE A 251 -6.48 -0.38 20.48
C PHE A 251 -4.99 -0.16 20.16
N ASN A 252 -4.35 -1.09 19.47
CA ASN A 252 -2.89 -1.06 19.28
C ASN A 252 -2.39 -0.03 18.26
N GLN A 253 -3.24 0.73 17.59
CA GLN A 253 -2.81 1.72 16.59
C GLN A 253 -3.71 2.97 16.57
N VAL A 254 -3.12 4.09 16.95
CA VAL A 254 -3.43 5.50 16.60
C VAL A 254 -4.82 6.10 16.83
N PRO A 255 -4.83 7.36 17.28
CA PRO A 255 -5.84 8.01 18.10
C PRO A 255 -7.00 8.70 17.36
N TYR A 256 -7.35 8.39 16.12
CA TYR A 256 -8.46 9.03 15.42
C TYR A 256 -9.50 8.02 14.96
N MET A 257 -10.51 7.83 15.77
CA MET A 257 -11.68 7.07 15.37
C MET A 257 -12.80 7.99 14.92
N ARG A 258 -13.42 7.68 13.78
CA ARG A 258 -14.69 8.27 13.40
C ARG A 258 -15.69 7.17 13.12
N GLY A 259 -16.90 7.29 13.64
CA GLY A 259 -17.97 6.33 13.48
C GLY A 259 -19.01 6.77 12.47
N ALA A 260 -19.66 5.80 11.86
CA ALA A 260 -20.91 5.97 11.11
C ALA A 260 -21.89 4.88 11.52
N ARG A 261 -23.18 5.22 11.62
CA ARG A 261 -24.24 4.21 11.73
C ARG A 261 -24.36 3.50 10.40
N GLY A 262 -24.43 2.18 10.43
CA GLY A 262 -24.61 1.35 9.26
C GLY A 262 -25.99 0.70 9.18
N HIS A 263 -26.26 0.04 8.06
CA HIS A 263 -27.42 -0.82 7.91
C HIS A 263 -27.27 -2.08 8.80
N ASP A 264 -28.34 -2.84 8.95
CA ASP A 264 -28.40 -4.09 9.72
C ASP A 264 -27.88 -3.97 11.16
N SER A 265 -28.12 -2.81 11.80
CA SER A 265 -27.66 -2.52 13.16
C SER A 265 -26.14 -2.59 13.34
N LEU A 266 -25.39 -2.23 12.31
CA LEU A 266 -23.95 -2.11 12.35
C LEU A 266 -23.52 -0.70 12.70
N VAL A 267 -22.41 -0.61 13.41
CA VAL A 267 -21.66 0.64 13.63
C VAL A 267 -20.26 0.45 13.03
N TYR A 268 -19.95 1.29 12.07
CA TYR A 268 -18.62 1.29 11.44
C TYR A 268 -17.69 2.24 12.18
N MET A 269 -16.48 1.78 12.41
CA MET A 269 -15.42 2.54 13.06
C MET A 269 -14.14 2.45 12.28
N ARG A 270 -13.38 3.53 12.24
CA ARG A 270 -12.11 3.55 11.56
C ARG A 270 -10.97 3.94 12.48
N ASN A 271 -9.88 3.18 12.40
CA ASN A 271 -8.62 3.45 13.06
C ASN A 271 -7.48 3.40 12.04
N GLY A 272 -6.93 4.55 11.67
CA GLY A 272 -5.93 4.63 10.61
C GLY A 272 -6.42 4.07 9.26
N PRO A 273 -5.70 3.15 8.64
CA PRO A 273 -6.11 2.50 7.39
C PRO A 273 -7.15 1.39 7.58
N GLN A 274 -7.46 0.98 8.81
CA GLN A 274 -8.33 -0.14 9.10
C GLN A 274 -9.76 0.32 9.30
N LEU A 275 -10.71 -0.39 8.73
CA LEU A 275 -12.14 -0.24 8.95
C LEU A 275 -12.64 -1.42 9.78
N PHE A 276 -13.32 -1.10 10.87
CA PHE A 276 -13.94 -2.08 11.75
C PHE A 276 -15.46 -1.91 11.76
N TYR A 277 -16.13 -2.97 12.11
CA TYR A 277 -17.57 -2.93 12.40
C TYR A 277 -17.86 -3.61 13.73
N THR A 278 -18.93 -3.19 14.36
CA THR A 278 -19.56 -3.91 15.45
C THR A 278 -21.07 -3.87 15.29
N LYS A 279 -21.77 -4.88 15.84
CA LYS A 279 -23.20 -4.77 16.01
C LYS A 279 -23.55 -3.85 17.17
N GLU A 280 -24.71 -3.18 17.10
CA GLU A 280 -25.17 -2.27 18.13
C GLU A 280 -25.27 -2.94 19.53
N ASP A 281 -25.45 -4.27 19.58
CA ASP A 281 -25.44 -5.07 20.81
C ASP A 281 -24.05 -5.59 21.22
N MET A 282 -23.01 -5.21 20.49
CA MET A 282 -21.62 -5.68 20.67
C MET A 282 -21.44 -7.21 20.54
N SER A 283 -22.41 -7.93 19.97
CA SER A 283 -22.36 -9.39 19.84
C SER A 283 -21.40 -9.88 18.77
N ASP A 284 -21.02 -9.00 17.86
CA ASP A 284 -20.10 -9.28 16.75
C ASP A 284 -19.20 -8.07 16.53
N PHE A 285 -17.92 -8.34 16.38
CA PHE A 285 -16.89 -7.33 16.10
C PHE A 285 -15.91 -7.88 15.07
N GLY A 286 -15.65 -7.14 14.01
CA GLY A 286 -14.76 -7.57 12.96
C GLY A 286 -14.03 -6.44 12.26
N GLU A 287 -12.96 -6.81 11.56
CA GLU A 287 -12.24 -5.93 10.66
C GLU A 287 -12.73 -6.16 9.23
N LEU A 288 -12.98 -5.07 8.51
CA LEU A 288 -13.35 -5.09 7.10
C LEU A 288 -12.12 -4.81 6.25
N SER A 289 -11.81 -5.75 5.36
CA SER A 289 -10.74 -5.57 4.37
C SER A 289 -11.20 -4.64 3.26
N LEU A 290 -10.79 -3.38 3.32
CA LEU A 290 -10.98 -2.45 2.22
C LEU A 290 -10.03 -2.79 1.07
N PRO A 291 -10.43 -2.52 -0.19
CA PRO A 291 -9.53 -2.61 -1.32
C PRO A 291 -8.23 -1.83 -1.07
N VAL A 292 -7.10 -2.34 -1.58
CA VAL A 292 -5.75 -1.76 -1.35
C VAL A 292 -5.67 -0.27 -1.75
N ALA A 293 -6.51 0.16 -2.68
CA ALA A 293 -6.70 1.58 -3.05
C ALA A 293 -6.93 2.52 -1.87
N PHE A 294 -7.42 1.96 -0.77
CA PHE A 294 -7.89 2.73 0.37
C PHE A 294 -6.89 2.77 1.53
N TYR A 295 -5.70 2.19 1.41
CA TYR A 295 -4.65 2.27 2.44
C TYR A 295 -4.09 3.69 2.65
N ASP A 296 -4.93 4.70 2.44
CA ASP A 296 -4.63 6.07 2.80
C ASP A 296 -4.69 6.27 4.30
N LYS A 297 -3.70 6.95 4.83
CA LYS A 297 -3.47 7.16 6.26
C LYS A 297 -4.60 7.89 6.98
N TRP A 298 -5.50 8.58 6.27
CA TRP A 298 -6.48 9.49 6.87
C TRP A 298 -7.85 9.42 6.17
N CYS A 299 -8.79 8.62 6.66
CA CYS A 299 -10.21 8.88 6.43
C CYS A 299 -10.70 9.89 7.47
N ARG A 300 -11.18 11.00 6.99
CA ARG A 300 -11.61 12.10 7.86
C ARG A 300 -13.08 12.04 8.22
N SER A 301 -13.88 11.42 7.39
CA SER A 301 -15.32 11.31 7.62
C SER A 301 -15.88 10.10 6.88
N MET A 302 -16.93 9.49 7.44
CA MET A 302 -17.68 8.43 6.78
C MET A 302 -19.16 8.56 7.11
N VAL A 303 -20.00 8.10 6.19
CA VAL A 303 -21.45 8.07 6.35
C VAL A 303 -22.03 6.89 5.58
N ASP A 304 -23.04 6.24 6.13
CA ASP A 304 -23.84 5.24 5.47
C ASP A 304 -25.09 5.92 4.85
N ASP A 305 -25.40 5.65 3.59
CA ASP A 305 -26.58 6.20 2.93
C ASP A 305 -27.86 5.43 3.25
N MET A 306 -27.76 4.36 4.05
CA MET A 306 -28.86 3.46 4.41
C MET A 306 -29.61 2.87 3.20
N LYS A 307 -28.99 2.92 2.02
CA LYS A 307 -29.55 2.46 0.73
C LYS A 307 -28.67 1.44 0.02
N GLY A 308 -27.60 1.04 0.64
CA GLY A 308 -26.71 0.03 0.09
C GLY A 308 -25.25 0.44 0.00
N HIS A 309 -24.89 1.66 0.45
CA HIS A 309 -23.54 2.15 0.25
C HIS A 309 -22.97 2.84 1.49
N LEU A 310 -21.73 2.51 1.78
CA LEU A 310 -20.87 3.22 2.73
C LEU A 310 -20.01 4.24 1.99
N TRP A 311 -20.07 5.49 2.42
CA TRP A 311 -19.28 6.58 1.88
C TRP A 311 -18.11 6.90 2.79
N LEU A 312 -16.92 7.07 2.20
CA LEU A 312 -15.68 7.34 2.89
C LEU A 312 -14.95 8.51 2.25
N ALA A 313 -14.64 9.52 3.06
CA ALA A 313 -13.86 10.67 2.66
C ALA A 313 -12.38 10.44 2.92
N SER A 314 -11.52 10.57 1.92
CA SER A 314 -10.08 10.41 2.04
C SER A 314 -9.31 11.58 1.42
N GLU A 315 -7.99 11.58 1.59
CA GLU A 315 -7.11 12.56 0.94
C GLU A 315 -7.02 12.37 -0.59
N ARG A 316 -7.52 11.23 -1.10
CA ARG A 316 -7.54 10.91 -2.54
C ARG A 316 -8.92 11.08 -3.17
N GLY A 317 -9.86 11.68 -2.47
CA GLY A 317 -11.22 11.90 -2.93
C GLY A 317 -12.27 11.16 -2.11
N LEU A 318 -13.46 11.10 -2.66
CA LEU A 318 -14.63 10.48 -2.07
C LEU A 318 -14.82 9.07 -2.62
N PHE A 319 -15.00 8.08 -1.75
CA PHE A 319 -15.26 6.71 -2.14
C PHE A 319 -16.66 6.28 -1.73
N ARG A 320 -17.36 5.59 -2.63
CA ARG A 320 -18.62 4.92 -2.36
C ARG A 320 -18.39 3.42 -2.48
N PHE A 321 -18.64 2.66 -1.42
CA PHE A 321 -18.55 1.20 -1.39
C PHE A 321 -19.94 0.58 -1.31
N GLY A 322 -20.19 -0.48 -2.06
CA GLY A 322 -21.29 -1.39 -1.74
C GLY A 322 -21.05 -2.11 -0.41
N TYR A 323 -22.10 -2.57 0.26
CA TYR A 323 -21.97 -3.24 1.56
C TYR A 323 -21.11 -4.52 1.54
N ASP A 324 -20.94 -5.14 0.38
CA ASP A 324 -20.03 -6.27 0.20
C ASP A 324 -18.56 -5.88 0.09
N LEU A 325 -18.26 -4.57 0.04
CA LEU A 325 -16.95 -3.95 -0.10
C LEU A 325 -16.11 -4.41 -1.31
N LYS A 326 -16.72 -5.13 -2.26
CA LYS A 326 -16.04 -5.66 -3.45
C LYS A 326 -16.00 -4.64 -4.56
N GLU A 327 -17.07 -3.87 -4.68
CA GLU A 327 -17.19 -2.82 -5.67
C GLU A 327 -17.09 -1.46 -5.00
N PHE A 328 -16.37 -0.56 -5.61
CA PHE A 328 -16.29 0.80 -5.14
C PHE A 328 -16.25 1.79 -6.31
N LEU A 329 -16.73 2.99 -6.05
CA LEU A 329 -16.65 4.11 -6.95
C LEU A 329 -15.85 5.22 -6.29
N ARG A 330 -14.84 5.74 -6.98
CA ARG A 330 -14.11 6.92 -6.57
C ARG A 330 -14.63 8.14 -7.31
N LEU A 331 -14.88 9.21 -6.58
CA LEU A 331 -15.29 10.50 -7.09
C LEU A 331 -14.31 11.58 -6.64
N GLY A 332 -14.00 12.53 -7.52
CA GLY A 332 -13.02 13.57 -7.23
C GLY A 332 -13.15 14.77 -8.15
N VAL A 333 -12.01 15.35 -8.47
CA VAL A 333 -11.93 16.56 -9.32
C VAL A 333 -12.56 16.34 -10.71
N ALA A 334 -12.42 15.13 -11.24
CA ALA A 334 -12.98 14.77 -12.53
C ALA A 334 -14.52 14.86 -12.58
N GLU A 335 -15.19 14.62 -11.46
CA GLU A 335 -16.63 14.67 -11.31
C GLU A 335 -17.12 16.07 -10.83
N GLY A 336 -16.21 17.05 -10.76
CA GLY A 336 -16.51 18.43 -10.39
C GLY A 336 -16.31 18.75 -8.90
N LEU A 337 -15.68 17.85 -8.14
CA LEU A 337 -15.30 18.13 -6.76
C LEU A 337 -14.02 18.96 -6.76
N LEU A 338 -14.08 20.21 -6.33
CA LEU A 338 -12.87 21.03 -6.20
C LEU A 338 -12.16 20.72 -4.89
N GLY A 339 -10.87 20.37 -5.00
CA GLY A 339 -9.99 19.97 -3.89
C GLY A 339 -10.15 18.52 -3.49
N ASP A 340 -9.02 17.81 -3.40
CA ASP A 340 -8.98 16.38 -3.03
C ASP A 340 -9.05 16.17 -1.50
N GLN A 341 -8.74 17.20 -0.71
CA GLN A 341 -8.77 17.11 0.76
C GLN A 341 -10.19 17.31 1.30
N ILE A 342 -10.88 16.20 1.53
CA ILE A 342 -12.23 16.22 2.10
C ILE A 342 -12.12 16.20 3.62
N SER A 343 -12.73 17.17 4.29
CA SER A 343 -12.73 17.27 5.74
C SER A 343 -13.95 16.60 6.39
N GLU A 344 -15.11 16.68 5.73
CA GLU A 344 -16.37 16.16 6.27
C GLU A 344 -17.29 15.73 5.11
N ILE A 345 -18.10 14.71 5.36
CA ILE A 345 -19.25 14.33 4.53
C ILE A 345 -20.48 14.14 5.40
N SER A 346 -21.62 14.52 4.87
CA SER A 346 -22.91 14.30 5.50
C SER A 346 -23.98 14.02 4.45
N ILE A 347 -25.04 13.33 4.82
CA ILE A 347 -26.18 13.05 3.93
C ILE A 347 -27.46 13.48 4.61
N ASP A 348 -28.34 14.14 3.87
CA ASP A 348 -29.63 14.57 4.39
C ASP A 348 -30.73 13.49 4.14
N ASP A 349 -31.89 13.71 4.74
CA ASP A 349 -33.05 12.79 4.60
C ASP A 349 -33.55 12.68 3.17
N SER A 350 -33.23 13.60 2.28
CA SER A 350 -33.58 13.54 0.87
C SER A 350 -32.63 12.63 0.07
N GLY A 351 -31.49 12.27 0.66
CA GLY A 351 -30.41 11.51 0.04
C GLY A 351 -29.42 12.40 -0.72
N ARG A 352 -29.36 13.69 -0.40
CA ARG A 352 -28.34 14.59 -0.91
C ARG A 352 -27.10 14.49 -0.03
N LEU A 353 -25.99 14.18 -0.66
CA LEU A 353 -24.67 14.13 -0.02
C LEU A 353 -24.04 15.52 -0.08
N PHE A 354 -23.53 15.98 1.05
CA PHE A 354 -22.69 17.17 1.15
C PHE A 354 -21.25 16.77 1.39
N VAL A 355 -20.35 17.40 0.66
CA VAL A 355 -18.92 17.12 0.71
C VAL A 355 -18.20 18.43 1.01
N VAL A 356 -17.51 18.46 2.11
CA VAL A 356 -16.71 19.61 2.57
C VAL A 356 -15.26 19.38 2.20
N THR A 357 -14.73 20.25 1.35
CA THR A 357 -13.30 20.26 0.96
C THR A 357 -12.64 21.54 1.43
N SER A 358 -11.32 21.62 1.34
CA SER A 358 -10.60 22.87 1.59
C SER A 358 -11.02 24.03 0.67
N GLN A 359 -11.67 23.73 -0.44
CA GLN A 359 -12.09 24.67 -1.47
C GLN A 359 -13.55 25.12 -1.33
N GLY A 360 -14.36 24.44 -0.54
CA GLY A 360 -15.77 24.79 -0.36
C GLY A 360 -16.65 23.60 0.04
N VAL A 361 -17.95 23.87 0.03
CA VAL A 361 -18.98 22.83 0.24
C VAL A 361 -19.62 22.50 -1.11
N PHE A 362 -19.71 21.23 -1.41
CA PHE A 362 -20.32 20.69 -2.63
C PHE A 362 -21.48 19.77 -2.28
N SER A 363 -22.47 19.71 -3.13
CA SER A 363 -23.61 18.81 -2.99
C SER A 363 -23.73 17.87 -4.18
N LEU A 364 -24.10 16.62 -3.90
CA LEU A 364 -24.35 15.57 -4.88
C LEU A 364 -25.70 14.93 -4.59
N ASP A 365 -26.58 14.86 -5.57
CA ASP A 365 -27.77 14.03 -5.45
C ASP A 365 -27.40 12.56 -5.76
N THR A 366 -27.49 11.69 -4.75
CA THR A 366 -27.12 10.26 -4.90
C THR A 366 -27.98 9.55 -5.95
N LYS A 367 -29.21 10.02 -6.21
CA LYS A 367 -30.07 9.45 -7.27
C LYS A 367 -29.55 9.74 -8.68
N VAL A 368 -28.93 10.92 -8.86
CA VAL A 368 -28.28 11.26 -10.14
C VAL A 368 -27.05 10.37 -10.35
N LEU A 369 -26.32 10.10 -9.30
CA LEU A 369 -25.16 9.21 -9.35
C LEU A 369 -25.54 7.76 -9.74
N ASP A 370 -26.65 7.26 -9.24
CA ASP A 370 -27.11 5.90 -9.59
C ASP A 370 -27.47 5.77 -11.08
N ALA A 371 -27.93 6.88 -11.68
CA ALA A 371 -28.16 6.97 -13.12
C ALA A 371 -26.89 7.29 -13.93
N TRP A 372 -25.85 7.80 -13.26
CA TRP A 372 -24.59 8.15 -13.88
C TRP A 372 -23.75 6.88 -14.10
N GLN A 373 -23.41 6.63 -15.35
CA GLN A 373 -22.55 5.51 -15.71
C GLN A 373 -21.30 6.04 -16.37
N HIS A 374 -20.16 5.52 -15.95
CA HIS A 374 -18.93 5.68 -16.71
C HIS A 374 -19.17 5.23 -18.16
N ASP A 375 -18.60 5.95 -19.10
CA ASP A 375 -18.71 5.57 -20.51
C ASP A 375 -17.95 4.26 -20.72
N LYS A 376 -18.69 3.14 -20.71
CA LYS A 376 -18.17 1.77 -20.88
C LYS A 376 -17.52 1.51 -22.24
N ARG A 377 -17.52 2.50 -23.14
CA ARG A 377 -16.84 2.37 -24.44
C ARG A 377 -15.34 2.45 -24.34
N TYR A 378 -14.82 3.03 -23.27
CA TYR A 378 -13.38 3.11 -23.05
C TYR A 378 -12.85 1.81 -22.43
N LYS A 379 -11.75 1.32 -22.98
CA LYS A 379 -11.01 0.17 -22.47
C LYS A 379 -9.66 0.61 -21.94
N VAL A 380 -9.23 0.01 -20.84
CA VAL A 380 -7.87 0.22 -20.33
C VAL A 380 -6.90 -0.43 -21.29
N LEU A 381 -5.91 0.31 -21.74
CA LEU A 381 -4.86 -0.15 -22.65
C LEU A 381 -3.50 -0.07 -21.94
N LEU A 382 -2.51 -0.79 -22.47
CA LEU A 382 -1.13 -0.69 -22.02
C LEU A 382 -0.31 0.12 -23.01
N TYR A 383 0.51 1.02 -22.51
CA TYR A 383 1.51 1.76 -23.28
C TYR A 383 2.88 1.68 -22.60
N ASP A 384 3.93 2.18 -23.24
CA ASP A 384 5.33 2.12 -22.77
C ASP A 384 5.73 0.70 -22.35
N MET A 385 5.35 -0.28 -23.18
CA MET A 385 5.63 -1.69 -22.88
C MET A 385 7.11 -1.99 -23.08
N ARG A 386 7.71 -2.66 -22.09
CA ARG A 386 9.11 -3.06 -22.06
C ARG A 386 9.25 -4.53 -21.70
N LYS A 387 10.27 -5.18 -22.25
CA LYS A 387 10.71 -6.53 -21.90
C LYS A 387 12.11 -6.43 -21.32
N GLY A 388 12.27 -6.70 -20.03
CA GLY A 388 13.49 -6.37 -19.33
C GLY A 388 13.83 -4.88 -19.52
N ASP A 389 15.07 -4.57 -19.88
CA ASP A 389 15.51 -3.19 -20.13
C ASP A 389 15.18 -2.65 -21.55
N ASN A 390 14.55 -3.46 -22.40
CA ASN A 390 14.32 -3.13 -23.79
C ASN A 390 12.88 -2.68 -24.04
N ALA A 391 12.72 -1.46 -24.58
CA ALA A 391 11.41 -1.01 -25.07
C ALA A 391 10.94 -1.88 -26.23
N MET A 392 9.66 -2.25 -26.22
CA MET A 392 9.05 -2.99 -27.33
C MET A 392 8.87 -2.04 -28.51
N LYS A 393 9.53 -2.35 -29.63
CA LYS A 393 9.56 -1.49 -30.83
C LYS A 393 8.18 -1.21 -31.44
N ASP A 394 7.22 -2.08 -31.19
CA ASP A 394 5.88 -2.04 -31.77
C ASP A 394 4.81 -1.70 -30.71
N SER A 395 5.19 -1.04 -29.61
CA SER A 395 4.26 -0.70 -28.53
C SER A 395 3.08 0.17 -29.00
N GLU A 396 3.27 1.01 -30.01
CA GLU A 396 2.22 1.80 -30.64
C GLU A 396 1.22 0.93 -31.45
N GLU A 397 1.67 -0.16 -32.03
CA GLU A 397 0.83 -1.09 -32.79
C GLU A 397 -0.15 -1.85 -31.87
N TYR A 398 0.22 -2.08 -30.61
CA TYR A 398 -0.66 -2.69 -29.61
C TYR A 398 -1.78 -1.74 -29.13
N LEU A 399 -1.61 -0.43 -29.28
CA LEU A 399 -2.65 0.57 -28.98
C LEU A 399 -3.69 0.67 -30.10
N ILE A 400 -3.30 0.38 -31.34
CA ILE A 400 -4.13 0.59 -32.55
C ILE A 400 -4.79 -0.70 -33.00
N ASN A 401 -4.13 -1.83 -32.84
CA ASN A 401 -4.62 -3.14 -33.27
C ASN A 401 -5.08 -3.97 -32.08
N ASP A 402 -6.15 -4.75 -32.26
CA ASP A 402 -6.70 -5.70 -31.28
C ASP A 402 -5.74 -6.88 -30.95
N ASN A 403 -4.48 -6.83 -31.40
CA ASN A 403 -3.50 -7.87 -31.14
C ASN A 403 -2.87 -7.69 -29.75
N ARG A 404 -3.55 -8.21 -28.74
CA ARG A 404 -3.17 -8.10 -27.32
C ARG A 404 -2.35 -9.29 -26.84
N ARG A 405 -1.47 -9.79 -27.70
CA ARG A 405 -0.62 -10.95 -27.35
C ARG A 405 0.82 -10.52 -27.11
N VAL A 406 1.34 -10.81 -25.93
CA VAL A 406 2.72 -10.52 -25.51
C VAL A 406 3.47 -11.83 -25.31
N GLN A 407 4.61 -11.98 -25.96
CA GLN A 407 5.48 -13.13 -25.78
C GLN A 407 6.67 -12.74 -24.90
N LEU A 408 6.89 -13.47 -23.80
CA LEU A 408 8.02 -13.30 -22.87
C LEU A 408 8.94 -14.52 -22.97
N LEU A 409 10.21 -14.32 -22.65
CA LEU A 409 11.20 -15.38 -22.60
C LEU A 409 11.41 -15.88 -21.18
N TRP A 410 11.53 -17.20 -21.05
CA TRP A 410 11.87 -17.84 -19.79
C TRP A 410 13.32 -18.33 -19.83
N ASN A 411 14.14 -17.86 -18.89
CA ASN A 411 15.53 -18.25 -18.71
C ASN A 411 15.81 -18.52 -17.23
N PHE A 412 15.29 -19.64 -16.71
CA PHE A 412 15.24 -19.98 -15.27
C PHE A 412 14.54 -18.93 -14.40
N GLY A 413 13.72 -18.10 -14.98
CA GLY A 413 12.87 -17.05 -14.50
C GLY A 413 12.22 -16.35 -15.68
N CYS A 414 11.03 -15.76 -15.50
CA CYS A 414 10.36 -15.00 -16.53
C CYS A 414 11.09 -13.68 -16.78
N GLU A 415 11.23 -13.31 -18.04
CA GLU A 415 11.65 -11.96 -18.42
C GLU A 415 10.65 -10.95 -17.87
N ALA A 416 11.12 -9.88 -17.21
CA ALA A 416 10.25 -8.86 -16.65
C ALA A 416 9.47 -8.14 -17.77
N PHE A 417 8.17 -7.99 -17.56
CA PHE A 417 7.29 -7.22 -18.44
C PHE A 417 6.81 -5.98 -17.68
N LEU A 418 7.23 -4.82 -18.17
CA LEU A 418 6.86 -3.52 -17.62
C LEU A 418 5.91 -2.83 -18.60
N ALA A 419 4.83 -2.23 -18.09
CA ALA A 419 3.89 -1.47 -18.91
C ALA A 419 3.14 -0.45 -18.05
N SER A 420 2.66 0.62 -18.67
CA SER A 420 1.84 1.63 -18.01
C SER A 420 0.39 1.51 -18.50
N PRO A 421 -0.60 1.40 -17.62
CA PRO A 421 -2.00 1.40 -18.02
C PRO A 421 -2.44 2.81 -18.42
N VAL A 422 -3.31 2.90 -19.40
CA VAL A 422 -3.92 4.15 -19.86
C VAL A 422 -5.37 3.94 -20.26
N LEU A 423 -6.21 4.90 -19.94
CA LEU A 423 -7.56 5.01 -20.45
C LEU A 423 -7.67 6.31 -21.26
N PHE A 424 -7.99 6.23 -22.55
CA PHE A 424 -8.12 7.39 -23.41
C PHE A 424 -9.46 8.14 -23.22
N ASP A 425 -9.86 8.29 -21.98
CA ASP A 425 -10.95 9.19 -21.62
C ASP A 425 -10.37 10.54 -21.22
N TYR A 426 -10.31 11.44 -22.17
CA TYR A 426 -9.72 12.76 -21.95
C TYR A 426 -10.57 13.69 -21.05
N ALA A 427 -11.81 13.30 -20.78
CA ALA A 427 -12.67 14.07 -19.87
C ALA A 427 -12.26 13.88 -18.39
N ASN A 428 -11.63 12.76 -18.04
CA ASN A 428 -11.39 12.38 -16.66
C ASN A 428 -9.95 11.85 -16.49
N GLN A 429 -8.94 12.73 -16.52
CA GLN A 429 -7.53 12.30 -16.45
C GLN A 429 -6.91 12.24 -15.05
N SER A 430 -7.48 12.91 -14.06
CA SER A 430 -6.88 12.97 -12.72
C SER A 430 -7.30 11.81 -11.84
N GLY A 431 -6.30 11.24 -11.15
CA GLY A 431 -6.51 10.29 -10.05
C GLY A 431 -7.11 8.94 -10.43
N ARG A 432 -6.81 8.44 -11.60
CA ARG A 432 -7.26 7.10 -12.02
C ARG A 432 -6.49 6.02 -11.31
N LEU A 433 -7.23 5.08 -10.76
CA LEU A 433 -6.68 3.87 -10.20
C LEU A 433 -7.01 2.73 -11.15
N TYR A 434 -6.01 1.88 -11.40
CA TYR A 434 -6.16 0.72 -12.26
C TYR A 434 -6.04 -0.54 -11.44
N GLU A 435 -6.76 -1.57 -11.82
CA GLU A 435 -6.64 -2.90 -11.27
C GLU A 435 -6.20 -3.87 -12.35
N TYR A 436 -5.40 -4.83 -11.95
CA TYR A 436 -5.00 -5.95 -12.81
C TYR A 436 -5.15 -7.27 -12.08
N ARG A 437 -5.28 -8.33 -12.84
CA ARG A 437 -5.21 -9.71 -12.35
C ARG A 437 -4.58 -10.60 -13.41
N ILE A 438 -3.95 -11.68 -12.95
CA ILE A 438 -3.36 -12.70 -13.79
C ILE A 438 -4.07 -14.01 -13.52
N ASP A 439 -4.45 -14.74 -14.58
CA ASP A 439 -5.04 -16.08 -14.52
C ASP A 439 -6.25 -16.19 -13.57
N ASN A 440 -7.15 -15.23 -13.62
CA ASN A 440 -8.34 -15.17 -12.75
C ASN A 440 -8.08 -15.14 -11.24
N HIS A 441 -6.88 -14.74 -10.80
CA HIS A 441 -6.64 -14.45 -9.40
C HIS A 441 -7.43 -13.20 -8.94
N SER A 442 -7.32 -12.86 -7.68
CA SER A 442 -7.93 -11.62 -7.15
C SER A 442 -7.37 -10.38 -7.86
N TRP A 443 -8.21 -9.37 -8.04
CA TRP A 443 -7.80 -8.08 -8.54
C TRP A 443 -6.76 -7.45 -7.62
N GLN A 444 -5.71 -6.90 -8.20
CA GLN A 444 -4.65 -6.17 -7.51
C GLN A 444 -4.67 -4.72 -7.99
N LEU A 445 -4.59 -3.79 -7.07
CA LEU A 445 -4.56 -2.38 -7.40
C LEU A 445 -3.15 -1.95 -7.81
N LEU A 446 -3.08 -1.17 -8.87
CA LEU A 446 -1.88 -0.47 -9.27
C LEU A 446 -1.90 0.95 -8.68
N GLN A 447 -0.87 1.34 -7.95
CA GLN A 447 -0.80 2.69 -7.36
C GLN A 447 -0.68 3.76 -8.45
N ASP A 448 -1.12 4.98 -8.12
CA ASP A 448 -1.09 6.09 -9.08
C ASP A 448 0.35 6.39 -9.53
N GLY A 449 0.58 6.36 -10.84
CA GLY A 449 1.92 6.51 -11.43
C GLY A 449 2.81 5.28 -11.38
N GLU A 450 2.36 4.17 -10.82
CA GLU A 450 3.09 2.91 -10.79
C GLU A 450 2.97 2.18 -12.13
N GLN A 451 4.07 1.62 -12.60
CA GLN A 451 4.07 0.74 -13.76
C GLN A 451 3.70 -0.68 -13.34
N LEU A 452 2.95 -1.35 -14.20
CA LEU A 452 2.71 -2.77 -14.07
C LEU A 452 4.05 -3.51 -14.23
N ASP A 453 4.44 -4.31 -13.25
CA ASP A 453 5.66 -5.12 -13.25
C ASP A 453 5.30 -6.59 -13.05
N ILE A 454 5.51 -7.38 -14.09
CA ILE A 454 5.22 -8.82 -14.10
C ILE A 454 6.53 -9.57 -14.39
N HIS A 455 7.01 -10.34 -13.43
CA HIS A 455 8.28 -11.09 -13.54
C HIS A 455 8.23 -12.53 -13.03
N ASP A 456 7.15 -12.96 -12.38
CA ASP A 456 7.06 -14.28 -11.72
C ASP A 456 6.17 -15.29 -12.47
N LEU A 457 6.02 -15.16 -13.80
CA LEU A 457 5.20 -16.09 -14.57
C LEU A 457 5.95 -17.40 -14.85
N MET A 458 5.24 -18.50 -14.76
CA MET A 458 5.73 -19.81 -15.20
C MET A 458 5.65 -19.93 -16.72
N MET A 459 6.33 -20.93 -17.28
CA MET A 459 6.17 -21.23 -18.71
C MET A 459 4.74 -21.63 -19.04
N GLY A 460 4.18 -21.08 -20.10
CA GLY A 460 2.82 -21.36 -20.54
C GLY A 460 2.09 -20.14 -21.09
N SER A 461 0.77 -20.25 -21.15
CA SER A 461 -0.12 -19.17 -21.57
C SER A 461 -0.81 -18.61 -20.32
N HIS A 462 -0.72 -17.31 -20.15
CA HIS A 462 -1.32 -16.56 -19.05
C HIS A 462 -2.23 -15.48 -19.59
N GLN A 463 -3.24 -15.12 -18.83
CA GLN A 463 -4.18 -14.06 -19.15
C GLN A 463 -4.00 -12.91 -18.18
N LEU A 464 -3.70 -11.72 -18.69
CA LEU A 464 -3.65 -10.48 -17.93
C LEU A 464 -4.93 -9.68 -18.22
N ASP A 465 -5.76 -9.50 -17.23
CA ASP A 465 -6.91 -8.62 -17.28
C ASP A 465 -6.58 -7.29 -16.60
N LEU A 466 -7.05 -6.22 -17.19
CA LEU A 466 -6.88 -4.85 -16.70
C LEU A 466 -8.22 -4.14 -16.72
N ARG A 467 -8.50 -3.31 -15.70
CA ARG A 467 -9.67 -2.43 -15.70
C ARG A 467 -9.41 -1.16 -14.91
N LEU A 468 -10.28 -0.19 -15.07
CA LEU A 468 -10.37 0.94 -14.14
C LEU A 468 -10.94 0.40 -12.81
N ALA A 469 -10.31 0.74 -11.70
CA ALA A 469 -10.66 0.21 -10.39
C ALA A 469 -12.14 0.46 -10.06
N GLY A 470 -12.87 -0.63 -9.75
CA GLY A 470 -14.29 -0.59 -9.41
C GLY A 470 -15.24 -0.26 -10.56
N VAL A 471 -14.78 -0.21 -11.82
CA VAL A 471 -15.62 0.15 -12.96
C VAL A 471 -15.71 -1.00 -13.97
N ASP A 472 -16.82 -1.71 -13.96
CA ASP A 472 -17.11 -2.76 -14.93
C ASP A 472 -17.33 -2.19 -16.34
N GLY A 473 -16.92 -2.96 -17.35
CA GLY A 473 -17.05 -2.58 -18.75
C GLY A 473 -15.82 -1.86 -19.30
N THR A 474 -14.83 -1.55 -18.47
CA THR A 474 -13.56 -0.96 -18.90
C THR A 474 -12.46 -2.00 -19.08
N GLU A 475 -12.77 -3.28 -18.92
CA GLU A 475 -11.82 -4.38 -18.95
C GLU A 475 -11.19 -4.56 -20.32
N SER A 476 -9.90 -4.83 -20.29
CA SER A 476 -9.17 -5.36 -21.43
C SER A 476 -8.32 -6.57 -21.02
N THR A 477 -8.16 -7.48 -21.94
CA THR A 477 -7.44 -8.74 -21.74
C THR A 477 -6.24 -8.82 -22.65
N TYR A 478 -5.09 -9.22 -22.09
CA TYR A 478 -3.85 -9.48 -22.82
C TYR A 478 -3.44 -10.94 -22.61
N ASP A 479 -3.13 -11.62 -23.71
CA ASP A 479 -2.55 -12.96 -23.68
C ASP A 479 -1.03 -12.86 -23.52
N ILE A 480 -0.48 -13.35 -22.41
CA ILE A 480 0.95 -13.43 -22.18
C ILE A 480 1.40 -14.86 -22.37
N ILE A 481 2.31 -15.08 -23.31
CA ILE A 481 2.86 -16.40 -23.59
C ILE A 481 4.33 -16.43 -23.17
N VAL A 482 4.63 -17.24 -22.17
CA VAL A 482 6.00 -17.44 -21.68
C VAL A 482 6.60 -18.68 -22.33
N VAL A 483 7.62 -18.48 -23.17
CA VAL A 483 8.32 -19.55 -23.90
C VAL A 483 9.76 -19.66 -23.42
N PRO A 484 10.36 -20.87 -23.43
CA PRO A 484 11.75 -21.01 -23.06
C PRO A 484 12.67 -20.27 -24.04
N SER A 485 13.68 -19.58 -23.52
CA SER A 485 14.72 -18.96 -24.34
C SER A 485 15.58 -20.02 -25.01
N LEU A 486 16.24 -19.67 -26.13
CA LEU A 486 17.20 -20.58 -26.78
C LEU A 486 18.33 -21.01 -25.84
N TRP A 487 18.75 -20.12 -24.93
CA TRP A 487 19.75 -20.42 -23.90
C TRP A 487 19.24 -21.41 -22.86
N ALA A 488 18.03 -21.27 -22.38
CA ALA A 488 17.41 -22.22 -21.44
C ALA A 488 17.26 -23.60 -22.09
N ILE A 489 16.89 -23.65 -23.37
CA ILE A 489 16.81 -24.91 -24.09
C ILE A 489 18.21 -25.56 -24.23
N LEU A 490 19.24 -24.76 -24.59
CA LEU A 490 20.61 -25.23 -24.71
C LEU A 490 21.14 -25.78 -23.39
N GLU A 491 20.92 -25.05 -22.28
CA GLU A 491 21.33 -25.47 -20.95
C GLU A 491 20.63 -26.75 -20.49
N LEU A 492 19.33 -26.88 -20.80
CA LEU A 492 18.58 -28.11 -20.52
C LEU A 492 19.15 -29.29 -21.33
N VAL A 493 19.46 -29.09 -22.61
CA VAL A 493 20.08 -30.10 -23.47
C VAL A 493 21.45 -30.49 -22.91
N LEU A 494 22.28 -29.55 -22.50
CA LEU A 494 23.59 -29.81 -21.90
C LEU A 494 23.47 -30.57 -20.59
N LEU A 495 22.47 -30.24 -19.76
CA LEU A 495 22.18 -30.96 -18.52
C LEU A 495 21.79 -32.42 -18.81
N VAL A 496 20.91 -32.64 -19.79
CA VAL A 496 20.51 -33.99 -20.19
C VAL A 496 21.73 -34.78 -20.71
N VAL A 497 22.57 -34.14 -21.54
CA VAL A 497 23.81 -34.76 -22.02
C VAL A 497 24.74 -35.11 -20.85
N ALA A 498 24.90 -34.20 -19.88
CA ALA A 498 25.72 -34.45 -18.71
C ALA A 498 25.18 -35.63 -17.86
N VAL A 499 23.86 -35.70 -17.66
CA VAL A 499 23.21 -36.83 -16.95
C VAL A 499 23.45 -38.15 -17.71
N VAL A 500 23.29 -38.14 -19.02
CA VAL A 500 23.56 -39.32 -19.86
C VAL A 500 25.03 -39.74 -19.77
N LEU A 501 25.97 -38.79 -19.83
CA LEU A 501 27.40 -39.08 -19.68
C LEU A 501 27.73 -39.64 -18.28
N VAL A 502 27.15 -39.11 -17.22
CA VAL A 502 27.32 -39.66 -15.86
C VAL A 502 26.73 -41.04 -15.75
N TRP A 503 25.56 -41.30 -16.34
CA TRP A 503 24.94 -42.62 -16.37
C TRP A 503 25.79 -43.62 -17.22
N LEU A 504 26.32 -43.21 -18.38
CA LEU A 504 27.23 -44.03 -19.19
C LEU A 504 28.52 -44.32 -18.45
N TRP A 505 29.09 -43.32 -17.74
CA TRP A 505 30.28 -43.51 -16.89
C TRP A 505 30.01 -44.47 -15.74
N TRP A 506 28.87 -44.33 -15.03
CA TRP A 506 28.47 -45.25 -13.99
C TRP A 506 28.27 -46.68 -14.52
N ARG A 507 27.61 -46.81 -15.67
CA ARG A 507 27.43 -48.11 -16.36
C ARG A 507 28.76 -48.74 -16.79
N TYR A 508 29.67 -47.91 -17.34
CA TYR A 508 31.02 -48.35 -17.70
C TYR A 508 31.80 -48.77 -16.47
N LYS A 509 31.77 -48.04 -15.40
CA LYS A 509 32.39 -48.37 -14.12
C LYS A 509 31.88 -49.69 -13.57
N ASN A 510 30.55 -49.88 -13.50
CA ASN A 510 29.96 -51.16 -13.03
C ASN A 510 30.35 -52.36 -13.96
N TYR A 511 30.40 -52.11 -15.28
CA TYR A 511 30.87 -53.15 -16.23
C TYR A 511 32.34 -53.53 -15.99
N THR A 512 33.21 -52.53 -15.76
CA THR A 512 34.63 -52.78 -15.45
C THR A 512 34.80 -53.47 -14.14
N GLU A 513 34.01 -53.14 -13.09
CA GLU A 513 34.02 -53.84 -11.81
C GLU A 513 33.54 -55.28 -11.95
N GLN A 514 32.52 -55.57 -12.76
CA GLN A 514 32.08 -56.93 -13.06
C GLN A 514 33.17 -57.72 -13.78
N VAL A 515 33.79 -57.14 -14.82
CA VAL A 515 34.88 -57.81 -15.59
C VAL A 515 36.09 -58.06 -14.67
N ILE A 516 36.42 -57.12 -13.79
CA ILE A 516 37.50 -57.28 -12.81
C ILE A 516 37.15 -58.37 -11.79
N SER A 517 35.90 -58.45 -11.35
CA SER A 517 35.46 -59.51 -10.43
C SER A 517 35.44 -60.89 -11.09
N GLU A 518 35.02 -60.99 -12.34
CA GLU A 518 35.10 -62.21 -13.13
C GLU A 518 36.56 -62.64 -13.40
N HIS A 519 37.47 -61.68 -13.68
CA HIS A 519 38.90 -61.99 -13.77
C HIS A 519 39.48 -62.42 -12.44
N HIS A 520 39.14 -61.80 -11.31
CA HIS A 520 39.56 -62.25 -9.99
C HIS A 520 39.00 -63.61 -9.62
N PHE A 521 37.75 -63.94 -10.01
CA PHE A 521 37.17 -65.27 -9.81
C PHE A 521 37.88 -66.35 -10.65
N THR A 522 38.23 -66.05 -11.91
CA THR A 522 39.01 -66.95 -12.78
C THR A 522 40.45 -67.07 -12.32
N GLU A 523 41.06 -65.99 -11.84
CA GLU A 523 42.42 -66.02 -11.28
C GLU A 523 42.50 -66.80 -9.94
N GLN A 524 41.52 -66.67 -9.07
CA GLN A 524 41.39 -67.40 -7.86
C GLN A 524 41.12 -68.90 -8.15
N ALA A 525 40.26 -69.23 -9.10
CA ALA A 525 40.02 -70.63 -9.51
C ALA A 525 41.26 -71.22 -10.17
N LEU A 526 42.05 -70.49 -10.96
CA LEU A 526 43.34 -70.92 -11.48
C LEU A 526 44.40 -71.09 -10.37
N ILE A 527 44.38 -70.21 -9.36
CA ILE A 527 45.29 -70.32 -8.19
C ILE A 527 44.90 -71.53 -7.28
N GLU A 528 43.61 -71.80 -7.13
CA GLU A 528 43.16 -73.04 -6.40
C GLU A 528 43.54 -74.29 -7.20
N GLU A 529 43.40 -74.30 -8.55
CA GLU A 529 43.83 -75.42 -9.41
C GLU A 529 45.35 -75.58 -9.43
N MET A 530 46.12 -74.47 -9.34
CA MET A 530 47.59 -74.51 -9.23
C MET A 530 48.08 -74.85 -7.78
N GLN A 531 47.29 -74.63 -6.71
CA GLN A 531 47.61 -74.98 -5.34
C GLN A 531 47.36 -76.45 -5.05
N GLU A 532 46.53 -77.19 -5.80
CA GLU A 532 46.38 -78.60 -5.74
C GLU A 532 47.56 -79.37 -6.39
N VAL A 533 48.39 -78.68 -7.17
CA VAL A 533 49.52 -79.28 -7.91
C VAL A 533 50.90 -78.97 -7.33
N GLN A 534 51.04 -78.05 -6.37
CA GLN A 534 52.31 -77.73 -5.72
C GLN A 534 52.17 -77.51 -4.22
N ASN A 535 52.13 -78.64 -3.55
CA ASN A 535 52.79 -78.77 -2.25
C ASN A 535 54.25 -79.05 -2.59
N ASP A 536 55.07 -78.06 -2.61
CA ASP A 536 56.45 -78.07 -2.11
C ASP A 536 57.19 -76.73 -2.54
N ASP A 537 57.71 -76.14 -1.47
CA ASP A 537 58.90 -75.26 -1.39
C ASP A 537 59.03 -73.90 -2.08
N VAL A 538 59.41 -72.95 -1.21
CA VAL A 538 60.36 -71.81 -1.35
C VAL A 538 59.86 -70.41 -1.55
N LYS A 539 59.81 -69.68 -0.42
CA LYS A 539 60.28 -68.31 -0.07
C LYS A 539 60.24 -67.17 -1.10
N SER A 540 59.55 -66.18 -0.58
CA SER A 540 60.00 -64.73 -0.34
C SER A 540 60.41 -63.88 -1.51
N GLU A 541 59.96 -62.63 -1.35
CA GLU A 541 60.42 -61.41 -1.99
C GLU A 541 59.77 -61.01 -3.34
N GLU A 542 58.64 -60.29 -3.22
CA GLU A 542 58.35 -59.02 -3.98
C GLU A 542 56.89 -58.56 -3.86
N LEU A 543 56.53 -58.11 -2.63
CA LEU A 543 55.26 -57.43 -2.42
C LEU A 543 55.48 -56.23 -1.46
N THR A 544 56.26 -55.25 -1.91
CA THR A 544 56.44 -53.99 -1.22
C THR A 544 56.44 -52.83 -2.24
N LYS A 545 55.25 -52.44 -2.72
CA LYS A 545 55.19 -51.14 -3.40
C LYS A 545 53.83 -50.46 -3.43
N TYR A 546 52.89 -50.75 -2.55
CA TYR A 546 51.72 -49.92 -2.24
C TYR A 546 51.27 -50.04 -0.79
N GLN A 547 52.20 -49.78 0.17
CA GLN A 547 51.79 -49.47 1.53
C GLN A 547 51.36 -47.99 1.53
N LYS A 548 50.03 -47.72 1.76
CA LYS A 548 49.50 -46.46 2.26
C LYS A 548 50.37 -46.02 3.41
N VAL A 549 51.04 -44.88 3.26
CA VAL A 549 51.69 -44.20 4.38
C VAL A 549 50.59 -43.82 5.37
N ARG A 550 50.43 -44.62 6.41
CA ARG A 550 49.66 -44.22 7.59
C ARG A 550 50.46 -43.08 8.21
N ILE A 551 49.95 -41.86 8.14
CA ILE A 551 50.47 -40.75 8.89
C ILE A 551 50.17 -41.07 10.35
N ASP A 552 51.20 -41.03 11.20
CA ASP A 552 51.07 -41.26 12.65
C ASP A 552 50.12 -40.20 13.25
N GLU A 553 49.23 -40.63 14.12
CA GLU A 553 48.24 -39.76 14.79
C GLU A 553 48.93 -38.64 15.59
N ALA A 554 50.08 -38.94 16.19
CA ALA A 554 50.91 -37.94 16.88
C ALA A 554 51.50 -36.89 15.91
N GLU A 555 51.90 -37.31 14.70
CA GLU A 555 52.36 -36.39 13.64
C GLU A 555 51.23 -35.48 13.13
N CYS A 556 50.01 -36.04 12.97
CA CYS A 556 48.85 -35.27 12.61
C CYS A 556 48.50 -34.21 13.65
N ALA A 557 48.54 -34.56 14.92
CA ALA A 557 48.28 -33.64 16.02
C ALA A 557 49.29 -32.51 16.06
N ASP A 558 50.59 -32.78 15.83
CA ASP A 558 51.63 -31.75 15.75
C ASP A 558 51.41 -30.80 14.54
N ILE A 559 51.08 -31.35 13.39
CA ILE A 559 50.75 -30.54 12.20
C ILE A 559 49.56 -29.62 12.47
N VAL A 560 48.50 -30.12 13.04
CA VAL A 560 47.29 -29.35 13.38
C VAL A 560 47.64 -28.24 14.38
N LYS A 561 48.46 -28.54 15.40
CA LYS A 561 48.90 -27.55 16.37
C LYS A 561 49.70 -26.41 15.72
N ARG A 562 50.73 -26.74 14.94
CA ARG A 562 51.52 -25.71 14.22
C ARG A 562 50.67 -24.89 13.23
N MET A 563 49.76 -25.53 12.53
CA MET A 563 48.84 -24.87 11.63
C MET A 563 47.90 -23.91 12.37
N THR A 564 47.34 -24.31 13.49
CA THR A 564 46.45 -23.48 14.32
C THR A 564 47.17 -22.31 14.92
N GLU A 565 48.41 -22.51 15.44
CA GLU A 565 49.28 -21.44 15.95
C GLU A 565 49.63 -20.42 14.87
N TYR A 566 49.95 -20.87 13.65
CA TYR A 566 50.25 -20.04 12.52
C TYR A 566 49.03 -19.20 12.08
N LEU A 567 47.88 -19.85 11.93
CA LEU A 567 46.62 -19.18 11.56
C LEU A 567 46.23 -18.07 12.57
N ASN A 568 46.35 -18.39 13.88
CA ASN A 568 46.01 -17.43 14.94
C ASN A 568 47.00 -16.24 15.03
N ARG A 569 48.29 -16.49 14.78
CA ARG A 569 49.32 -15.48 14.87
C ARG A 569 49.32 -14.54 13.66
N GLU A 570 49.32 -15.09 12.47
CA GLU A 570 49.47 -14.33 11.21
C GLU A 570 48.14 -13.91 10.56
N ARG A 571 47.03 -14.47 11.01
CA ARG A 571 45.66 -14.22 10.49
C ARG A 571 45.55 -14.35 8.99
N VAL A 572 46.33 -15.20 8.36
CA VAL A 572 46.37 -15.39 6.90
C VAL A 572 45.05 -15.79 6.29
N TYR A 573 44.11 -16.29 7.07
CA TYR A 573 42.74 -16.61 6.63
C TYR A 573 41.93 -15.39 6.16
N THR A 574 42.37 -14.16 6.51
CA THR A 574 41.77 -12.91 6.01
C THR A 574 42.12 -12.61 4.55
N ASN A 575 43.09 -13.32 3.99
CA ASN A 575 43.37 -13.28 2.57
C ASN A 575 42.33 -14.10 1.80
N PRO A 576 41.51 -13.48 0.89
CA PRO A 576 40.47 -14.17 0.15
C PRO A 576 41.02 -15.23 -0.84
N ASP A 577 42.30 -15.12 -1.25
CA ASP A 577 42.95 -15.99 -2.22
C ASP A 577 43.88 -17.02 -1.60
N LEU A 578 43.85 -17.19 -0.27
CA LEU A 578 44.64 -18.21 0.44
C LEU A 578 44.29 -19.61 -0.06
N LYS A 579 45.30 -20.33 -0.53
CA LYS A 579 45.17 -21.72 -1.04
C LYS A 579 45.80 -22.71 -0.06
N MET A 580 45.31 -23.95 -0.08
CA MET A 580 45.89 -25.04 0.72
C MET A 580 47.39 -25.26 0.47
N LYS A 581 47.85 -24.97 -0.76
CA LYS A 581 49.28 -25.08 -1.11
C LYS A 581 50.09 -24.04 -0.33
N ASP A 582 49.62 -22.81 -0.20
CA ASP A 582 50.33 -21.74 0.53
C ASP A 582 50.54 -22.11 2.01
N LEU A 583 49.50 -22.75 2.58
CA LEU A 583 49.57 -23.25 3.97
C LEU A 583 50.52 -24.46 4.09
N ALA A 584 50.52 -25.34 3.10
CA ALA A 584 51.41 -26.50 3.05
C ALA A 584 52.88 -26.06 2.96
N ASP A 585 53.20 -25.08 2.11
CA ASP A 585 54.55 -24.56 1.90
C ASP A 585 55.10 -23.96 3.19
N VAL A 586 54.29 -23.18 3.93
CA VAL A 586 54.67 -22.59 5.23
C VAL A 586 54.93 -23.66 6.32
N LEU A 587 54.15 -24.71 6.30
CA LEU A 587 54.29 -25.81 7.25
C LEU A 587 55.40 -26.82 6.86
N HIS A 588 56.06 -26.58 5.71
CA HIS A 588 57.05 -27.46 5.08
C HIS A 588 56.50 -28.88 4.82
N LEU A 589 55.24 -28.94 4.31
CA LEU A 589 54.54 -30.16 3.98
C LEU A 589 54.22 -30.24 2.48
N SER A 590 54.00 -31.43 1.96
CA SER A 590 53.42 -31.54 0.64
C SER A 590 51.90 -31.31 0.70
N ALA A 591 51.29 -30.69 -0.33
CA ALA A 591 49.85 -30.46 -0.37
C ALA A 591 49.02 -31.76 -0.24
N PRO A 592 49.41 -32.93 -0.82
CA PRO A 592 48.70 -34.18 -0.56
C PRO A 592 48.74 -34.64 0.91
N LYS A 593 49.86 -34.42 1.61
CA LYS A 593 50.00 -34.76 3.03
C LYS A 593 49.09 -33.89 3.89
N LEU A 594 49.04 -32.57 3.64
CA LEU A 594 48.15 -31.65 4.33
C LEU A 594 46.68 -31.97 4.03
N SER A 595 46.32 -32.33 2.79
CA SER A 595 44.98 -32.78 2.43
C SER A 595 44.53 -34.03 3.20
N GLN A 596 45.45 -34.96 3.45
CA GLN A 596 45.15 -36.16 4.29
C GLN A 596 44.86 -35.76 5.74
N VAL A 597 45.60 -34.78 6.30
CA VAL A 597 45.35 -34.27 7.66
C VAL A 597 43.93 -33.69 7.76
N PHE A 598 43.51 -32.87 6.79
CA PHE A 598 42.14 -32.33 6.78
C PHE A 598 41.08 -33.44 6.66
N ASN A 599 41.20 -34.28 5.64
CA ASN A 599 40.10 -35.22 5.30
C ASN A 599 40.06 -36.45 6.21
N ILE A 600 41.21 -36.91 6.70
CA ILE A 600 41.29 -38.16 7.50
C ILE A 600 41.33 -37.88 9.00
N TYR A 601 42.17 -36.93 9.44
CA TYR A 601 42.37 -36.67 10.85
C TYR A 601 41.36 -35.66 11.41
N LEU A 602 41.14 -34.49 10.69
CA LEU A 602 40.18 -33.48 11.11
C LEU A 602 38.74 -33.79 10.68
N GLY A 603 38.54 -34.67 9.68
CA GLY A 603 37.23 -35.05 9.20
C GLY A 603 36.48 -33.93 8.46
N GLU A 604 37.17 -32.86 8.08
CA GLU A 604 36.59 -31.74 7.38
C GLU A 604 37.50 -31.31 6.21
N ASN A 605 36.94 -30.64 5.19
CA ASN A 605 37.75 -30.14 4.08
C ASN A 605 38.44 -28.81 4.42
N TYR A 606 39.50 -28.50 3.69
CA TYR A 606 40.27 -27.24 3.86
C TYR A 606 39.42 -25.98 3.86
N TYR A 607 38.44 -25.88 2.98
CA TYR A 607 37.61 -24.69 2.85
C TYR A 607 36.67 -24.51 4.05
N ASP A 608 36.06 -25.56 4.55
CA ASP A 608 35.20 -25.52 5.74
C ASP A 608 36.02 -25.12 6.98
N PHE A 609 37.25 -25.66 7.11
CA PHE A 609 38.16 -25.32 8.18
C PHE A 609 38.54 -23.81 8.16
N ILE A 610 39.01 -23.28 7.04
CA ILE A 610 39.37 -21.84 6.90
C ILE A 610 38.14 -20.94 7.08
N ASN A 611 36.98 -21.31 6.54
CA ASN A 611 35.77 -20.53 6.70
C ASN A 611 35.32 -20.43 8.16
N ARG A 612 35.58 -21.42 8.99
CA ARG A 612 35.33 -21.38 10.44
C ARG A 612 36.16 -20.27 11.12
N TYR A 613 37.43 -20.10 10.76
CA TYR A 613 38.28 -19.01 11.25
C TYR A 613 37.78 -17.65 10.77
N ARG A 614 37.38 -17.54 9.50
CA ARG A 614 36.81 -16.33 8.93
C ARG A 614 35.50 -15.92 9.61
N LEU A 615 34.64 -16.89 9.94
CA LEU A 615 33.40 -16.62 10.67
C LEU A 615 33.66 -16.18 12.11
N SER A 616 34.65 -16.80 12.78
CA SER A 616 35.07 -16.38 14.13
C SER A 616 35.59 -14.95 14.13
N GLU A 617 36.39 -14.57 13.13
CA GLU A 617 36.87 -13.20 12.97
C GLU A 617 35.72 -12.23 12.69
N PHE A 618 34.77 -12.60 11.86
CA PHE A 618 33.58 -11.79 11.62
C PHE A 618 32.78 -11.51 12.90
N LYS A 619 32.55 -12.54 13.72
CA LYS A 619 31.90 -12.39 15.02
C LYS A 619 32.67 -11.49 15.96
N ARG A 620 34.02 -11.64 16.03
CA ARG A 620 34.87 -10.77 16.82
C ARG A 620 34.76 -9.29 16.42
N LEU A 621 34.74 -8.99 15.12
CA LEU A 621 34.55 -7.63 14.61
C LEU A 621 33.15 -7.06 14.96
N ILE A 622 32.13 -7.91 14.98
CA ILE A 622 30.80 -7.51 15.46
C ILE A 622 30.82 -7.19 16.95
N ASP A 623 31.45 -8.05 17.76
CA ASP A 623 31.56 -7.84 19.22
C ASP A 623 32.37 -6.58 19.57
N GLU A 624 33.33 -6.19 18.74
CA GLU A 624 34.09 -4.95 18.84
C GLU A 624 33.32 -3.70 18.34
N GLY A 625 32.12 -3.91 17.76
CA GLY A 625 31.23 -2.83 17.34
C GLY A 625 31.56 -2.23 15.96
N GLU A 626 32.37 -2.91 15.13
CA GLU A 626 32.74 -2.45 13.78
C GLU A 626 31.55 -2.42 12.79
N ASN A 627 30.47 -3.14 13.10
CA ASN A 627 29.21 -3.05 12.35
C ASN A 627 28.55 -1.66 12.37
N LYS A 628 28.95 -0.76 13.29
CA LYS A 628 28.52 0.64 13.31
C LYS A 628 29.24 1.49 12.26
N ARG A 629 30.34 1.00 11.72
CA ARG A 629 31.20 1.72 10.77
C ARG A 629 31.18 1.11 9.37
N TYR A 630 30.96 -0.19 9.29
CA TYR A 630 31.03 -0.95 8.05
C TYR A 630 29.78 -1.78 7.83
N THR A 631 29.42 -1.96 6.57
CA THR A 631 28.33 -2.87 6.20
C THR A 631 28.70 -4.34 6.44
N ILE A 632 27.73 -5.21 6.60
CA ILE A 632 27.94 -6.67 6.74
C ILE A 632 28.82 -7.22 5.61
N THR A 633 28.61 -6.74 4.38
CA THR A 633 29.40 -7.16 3.22
C THR A 633 30.85 -6.70 3.35
N ALA A 634 31.11 -5.44 3.74
CA ALA A 634 32.46 -4.93 3.92
C ALA A 634 33.19 -5.67 5.05
N LEU A 635 32.53 -5.97 6.15
CA LEU A 635 33.11 -6.77 7.24
C LEU A 635 33.45 -8.20 6.79
N SER A 636 32.58 -8.81 5.99
CA SER A 636 32.83 -10.15 5.48
C SER A 636 34.04 -10.19 4.53
N GLU A 637 34.24 -9.15 3.73
CA GLU A 637 35.42 -9.01 2.86
C GLU A 637 36.71 -8.82 3.67
N GLN A 638 36.66 -8.04 4.76
CA GLN A 638 37.82 -7.91 5.69
C GLN A 638 38.19 -9.24 6.36
N CYS A 639 37.23 -10.13 6.55
CA CYS A 639 37.48 -11.47 7.05
C CYS A 639 37.98 -12.47 5.99
N GLY A 640 38.13 -12.05 4.73
CA GLY A 640 38.64 -12.88 3.63
C GLY A 640 37.56 -13.65 2.88
N PHE A 641 36.26 -13.33 3.05
CA PHE A 641 35.22 -13.91 2.20
C PHE A 641 35.10 -13.21 0.85
N LYS A 642 34.86 -13.96 -0.19
CA LYS A 642 34.38 -13.41 -1.47
C LYS A 642 32.87 -13.16 -1.38
N LYS A 643 32.39 -12.07 -2.01
CA LYS A 643 30.97 -11.62 -1.92
C LYS A 643 29.93 -12.74 -2.08
N SER A 644 30.19 -13.69 -2.97
CA SER A 644 29.24 -14.76 -3.29
C SER A 644 29.11 -15.84 -2.20
N ASN A 645 30.10 -16.00 -1.32
CA ASN A 645 30.20 -17.19 -0.47
C ASN A 645 29.85 -16.96 1.00
N PHE A 646 29.91 -15.71 1.47
CA PHE A 646 29.72 -15.40 2.88
C PHE A 646 28.34 -15.79 3.40
N PHE A 647 27.27 -15.32 2.77
CA PHE A 647 25.90 -15.50 3.26
C PHE A 647 25.49 -16.98 3.32
N SER A 648 25.87 -17.77 2.31
CA SER A 648 25.61 -19.20 2.27
C SER A 648 26.40 -19.96 3.35
N THR A 649 27.69 -19.62 3.53
CA THR A 649 28.55 -20.22 4.54
C THR A 649 28.08 -19.87 5.95
N PHE A 650 27.72 -18.60 6.19
CA PHE A 650 27.22 -18.15 7.48
C PHE A 650 25.94 -18.90 7.85
N ARG A 651 24.99 -18.99 6.91
CA ARG A 651 23.73 -19.71 7.14
C ARG A 651 23.95 -21.22 7.36
N LYS A 652 24.91 -21.81 6.64
CA LYS A 652 25.28 -23.25 6.81
C LYS A 652 25.80 -23.52 8.23
N VAL A 653 26.61 -22.64 8.78
CA VAL A 653 27.29 -22.84 10.08
C VAL A 653 26.41 -22.37 11.24
N GLU A 654 25.75 -21.23 11.15
CA GLU A 654 24.99 -20.59 12.25
C GLU A 654 23.50 -20.92 12.23
N GLY A 655 22.99 -21.52 11.16
CA GLY A 655 21.57 -21.85 11.00
C GLY A 655 20.65 -20.64 10.72
N MET A 656 21.22 -19.42 10.62
CA MET A 656 20.49 -18.17 10.41
C MET A 656 21.29 -17.22 9.52
N THR A 657 20.64 -16.17 9.03
CA THR A 657 21.32 -15.14 8.24
C THR A 657 22.16 -14.21 9.13
N PRO A 658 23.19 -13.52 8.60
CA PRO A 658 23.95 -12.54 9.36
C PRO A 658 23.11 -11.42 9.97
N ALA A 659 22.06 -10.98 9.27
CA ALA A 659 21.14 -9.94 9.76
C ALA A 659 20.28 -10.45 10.94
N GLU A 660 19.80 -11.68 10.88
CA GLU A 660 19.09 -12.35 11.99
C GLU A 660 20.01 -12.55 13.20
N TYR A 661 21.27 -12.90 12.95
CA TYR A 661 22.27 -13.04 13.99
C TYR A 661 22.52 -11.72 14.74
N LEU A 662 22.71 -10.60 14.01
CA LEU A 662 22.86 -9.28 14.60
C LEU A 662 21.64 -8.88 15.42
N LYS A 663 20.45 -9.06 14.88
CA LYS A 663 19.18 -8.77 15.59
C LYS A 663 19.03 -9.57 16.88
N LYS A 664 19.41 -10.86 16.86
CA LYS A 664 19.35 -11.74 18.02
C LYS A 664 20.32 -11.32 19.13
N HIS A 665 21.47 -10.76 18.76
CA HIS A 665 22.48 -10.27 19.70
C HIS A 665 22.32 -8.80 20.09
N GLY A 666 21.16 -8.17 19.77
CA GLY A 666 20.85 -6.80 20.20
C GLY A 666 21.65 -5.70 19.47
N VAL A 667 22.23 -6.05 18.33
CA VAL A 667 23.04 -5.14 17.51
C VAL A 667 22.14 -4.54 16.42
N THR A 668 21.88 -3.24 16.50
CA THR A 668 21.13 -2.51 15.48
C THR A 668 21.95 -2.42 14.18
N VAL A 669 21.35 -2.82 13.06
CA VAL A 669 21.95 -2.73 11.71
C VAL A 669 21.80 -1.32 11.18
#